data_ac650397c375c46836aa159ff2515550
#
_entry.id   ac650397c375c46836aa159ff2515550
#
_cell.length_a   1.000
_cell.length_b   1.000
_cell.length_c   1.000
_cell.angle_alpha   90.00
_cell.angle_beta   90.00
_cell.angle_gamma   90.00
#
_symmetry.space_group_name_H-M   'P 1'
#
loop_
_entity.id
_entity.type
_entity.pdbx_description
1 polymer ?
#
loop_
_entity_poly.entity_id
_entity_poly.type
_entity_poly.pdbx_seq_one_letter_code
_entity_poly.pdbx_strand_id
1 'polypeptide(L)'
;MLEAYRKAAAERAALGIPPLPLNAQQTADLVELLKNPPAGEGEFLVELLAHRVPPGVDDAAKVKASFLAAVAEGSVSSPLVSPEYATELLGTMLGGYNIHALIELLDDDKLAPIAAKGLKHTLLMFDSFHDVQEKAEKGNKYAQEVLQSWADAEWFTSRAKVPEKITVTVFKVDGETNTDDLSPAPDAWSRPDIPLHALAMLKNPRDGINPDKPGEVGPIKLLEELKAKGHPVAYVGDVVGTGSSRKSATNSVIWHTGEDIPFVPNKRFGGVCLGGKIAPIFFNTQEDSGALPIEVDVSALKMGDVVDILPYEGKIVKNGETVAEFSLKSQVLLDEVQAGGRINLIIGRGLTAKAREALKLPASTEFRLPQAPAESKAGFTLAQKMVGRACGLTEGQGVRPGTYCEPRMTTVGSQDTTGPMTRDELKDLACLGFSADMVMQSFCHTAAYPKPVDVRTHKELPAFISTRGGVSLRPGDGVIHSWLNRLLLPDTVGTGGDSHTRFPIGISFPAGSGLVAFAAATGVMPLDMPESVLVRFSGKLQPGVTLRDLVNAIPLYAIKQGLLTVAKAGKKNIFSGRILEIEGLPDLKVEQAFELTDASAERSAAGCTVKLNKEPIIEYMKSNIVLMKNMIADGYKDPRTLERRIKAMEKWLANPELLEADKDAEYAAVIEINMDDIKEPIIACPNDPDDVCFMSERSGTKIDEVFIGSCMTNIGHFRAASKLLEGKADIPVRLWVAPPTKMDAKELSDEGHYGVLGRAGARMEMPGCSLCMGNQAQVHEGATVMSTSTRNFPNRLGKNTFVYLGSAELAAICSKLGKIPTVEEYQANIGIINEQGDQIYRYMNFNEIDSYNEVAETVNV
;
A
#
# COMPACT_ATOMS: atom_id res chain seq x y z
N MET A 1 -17.75 -33.13 -2.99
CA MET A 1 -17.61 -31.70 -2.68
C MET A 1 -18.25 -31.36 -1.32
N LEU A 2 -19.55 -31.65 -1.06
CA LEU A 2 -20.27 -31.21 0.14
C LEU A 2 -19.66 -31.69 1.46
N GLU A 3 -19.28 -32.95 1.57
CA GLU A 3 -18.65 -33.50 2.79
C GLU A 3 -17.33 -32.80 3.12
N ALA A 4 -16.47 -32.61 2.11
CA ALA A 4 -15.20 -31.88 2.27
C ALA A 4 -15.42 -30.41 2.67
N TYR A 5 -16.42 -29.75 2.06
CA TYR A 5 -16.77 -28.39 2.40
C TYR A 5 -17.27 -28.29 3.85
N ARG A 6 -18.18 -29.18 4.28
CA ARG A 6 -18.71 -29.20 5.66
C ARG A 6 -17.62 -29.45 6.70
N LYS A 7 -16.66 -30.32 6.38
CA LYS A 7 -15.52 -30.58 7.25
C LYS A 7 -14.66 -29.33 7.41
N ALA A 8 -14.29 -28.70 6.29
CA ALA A 8 -13.50 -27.46 6.32
C ALA A 8 -14.27 -26.32 7.02
N ALA A 9 -15.58 -26.21 6.81
CA ALA A 9 -16.42 -25.23 7.49
C ALA A 9 -16.46 -25.45 9.01
N ALA A 10 -16.53 -26.69 9.47
CA ALA A 10 -16.50 -27.02 10.90
C ALA A 10 -15.15 -26.70 11.55
N GLU A 11 -14.05 -26.96 10.86
CA GLU A 11 -12.70 -26.58 11.34
C GLU A 11 -12.57 -25.07 11.51
N ARG A 12 -13.11 -24.29 10.59
CA ARG A 12 -13.10 -22.81 10.68
C ARG A 12 -14.08 -22.29 11.73
N ALA A 13 -15.25 -22.92 11.88
CA ALA A 13 -16.21 -22.58 12.92
C ALA A 13 -15.63 -22.74 14.32
N ALA A 14 -14.76 -23.73 14.53
CA ALA A 14 -14.01 -23.91 15.78
C ALA A 14 -13.09 -22.73 16.12
N LEU A 15 -12.67 -21.95 15.12
CA LEU A 15 -11.91 -20.70 15.26
C LEU A 15 -12.83 -19.46 15.36
N GLY A 16 -14.14 -19.62 15.25
CA GLY A 16 -15.10 -18.51 15.23
C GLY A 16 -15.12 -17.72 13.92
N ILE A 17 -14.70 -18.33 12.80
CA ILE A 17 -14.62 -17.67 11.51
C ILE A 17 -15.42 -18.44 10.44
N PRO A 18 -15.89 -17.73 9.36
CA PRO A 18 -16.65 -18.37 8.29
C PRO A 18 -15.80 -19.30 7.44
N PRO A 19 -16.42 -20.25 6.72
CA PRO A 19 -15.70 -21.06 5.74
C PRO A 19 -15.07 -20.21 4.64
N LEU A 20 -14.05 -20.76 3.97
CA LEU A 20 -13.47 -20.11 2.81
C LEU A 20 -14.51 -19.98 1.68
N PRO A 21 -14.43 -18.95 0.83
CA PRO A 21 -15.19 -18.88 -0.39
C PRO A 21 -14.91 -20.09 -1.29
N LEU A 22 -15.88 -20.48 -2.10
CA LEU A 22 -15.72 -21.56 -3.07
C LEU A 22 -14.72 -21.17 -4.16
N ASN A 23 -13.83 -22.10 -4.51
CA ASN A 23 -12.96 -21.94 -5.67
C ASN A 23 -13.66 -22.39 -6.96
N ALA A 24 -13.00 -22.23 -8.11
CA ALA A 24 -13.57 -22.59 -9.42
C ALA A 24 -13.99 -24.06 -9.51
N GLN A 25 -13.17 -25.00 -9.00
CA GLN A 25 -13.49 -26.42 -9.03
C GLN A 25 -14.69 -26.76 -8.15
N GLN A 26 -14.72 -26.24 -6.93
CA GLN A 26 -15.86 -26.44 -6.02
C GLN A 26 -17.14 -25.84 -6.60
N THR A 27 -17.05 -24.71 -7.29
CA THR A 27 -18.19 -24.07 -7.96
C THR A 27 -18.67 -24.91 -9.15
N ALA A 28 -17.76 -25.50 -9.92
CA ALA A 28 -18.11 -26.42 -10.99
C ALA A 28 -18.82 -27.69 -10.45
N ASP A 29 -18.32 -28.26 -9.36
CA ASP A 29 -18.96 -29.40 -8.69
C ASP A 29 -20.34 -28.99 -8.14
N LEU A 30 -20.49 -27.79 -7.59
CA LEU A 30 -21.77 -27.24 -7.13
C LEU A 30 -22.78 -27.12 -8.29
N VAL A 31 -22.35 -26.65 -9.46
CA VAL A 31 -23.19 -26.55 -10.65
C VAL A 31 -23.74 -27.90 -11.03
N GLU A 32 -22.95 -28.97 -11.01
CA GLU A 32 -23.42 -30.33 -11.30
C GLU A 32 -24.46 -30.82 -10.28
N LEU A 33 -24.27 -30.50 -9.00
CA LEU A 33 -25.23 -30.81 -7.94
C LEU A 33 -26.53 -29.99 -8.08
N LEU A 34 -26.47 -28.76 -8.56
CA LEU A 34 -27.66 -27.93 -8.83
C LEU A 34 -28.50 -28.45 -10.00
N LYS A 35 -27.87 -29.10 -10.97
CA LYS A 35 -28.58 -29.77 -12.06
C LYS A 35 -29.29 -31.05 -11.59
N ASN A 36 -28.67 -31.81 -10.70
CA ASN A 36 -29.14 -33.05 -10.15
C ASN A 36 -28.97 -33.09 -8.62
N PRO A 37 -29.83 -32.36 -7.85
CA PRO A 37 -29.62 -32.20 -6.44
C PRO A 37 -29.87 -33.49 -5.64
N PRO A 38 -29.01 -33.83 -4.71
CA PRO A 38 -29.26 -34.87 -3.72
C PRO A 38 -30.49 -34.53 -2.85
N ALA A 39 -31.20 -35.55 -2.42
CA ALA A 39 -32.37 -35.34 -1.57
C ALA A 39 -32.04 -34.60 -0.28
N GLY A 40 -32.81 -33.55 0.03
CA GLY A 40 -32.63 -32.74 1.25
C GLY A 40 -31.53 -31.70 1.19
N GLU A 41 -30.77 -31.58 0.10
CA GLU A 41 -29.64 -30.62 -0.01
C GLU A 41 -29.99 -29.31 -0.74
N GLY A 42 -31.19 -29.17 -1.27
CA GLY A 42 -31.56 -28.10 -2.19
C GLY A 42 -31.31 -26.69 -1.62
N GLU A 43 -31.78 -26.39 -0.42
CA GLU A 43 -31.58 -25.08 0.21
C GLU A 43 -30.11 -24.75 0.42
N PHE A 44 -29.33 -25.74 0.88
CA PHE A 44 -27.90 -25.57 1.12
C PHE A 44 -27.12 -25.31 -0.18
N LEU A 45 -27.45 -25.99 -1.27
CA LEU A 45 -26.82 -25.77 -2.58
C LEU A 45 -27.10 -24.37 -3.11
N VAL A 46 -28.34 -23.89 -2.97
CA VAL A 46 -28.72 -22.53 -3.37
C VAL A 46 -28.02 -21.48 -2.53
N GLU A 47 -27.91 -21.70 -1.20
CA GLU A 47 -27.16 -20.82 -0.32
C GLU A 47 -25.67 -20.72 -0.71
N LEU A 48 -25.03 -21.85 -1.02
CA LEU A 48 -23.65 -21.86 -1.50
C LEU A 48 -23.49 -21.07 -2.80
N LEU A 49 -24.41 -21.24 -3.75
CA LEU A 49 -24.38 -20.53 -5.03
C LEU A 49 -24.54 -19.01 -4.85
N ALA A 50 -25.49 -18.59 -4.01
CA ALA A 50 -25.83 -17.20 -3.81
C ALA A 50 -24.75 -16.45 -3.02
N HIS A 51 -24.21 -17.05 -1.95
CA HIS A 51 -23.46 -16.32 -0.93
C HIS A 51 -22.00 -16.76 -0.75
N ARG A 52 -21.59 -17.88 -1.35
CA ARG A 52 -20.24 -18.42 -1.10
C ARG A 52 -19.30 -18.40 -2.30
N VAL A 53 -19.73 -17.88 -3.45
CA VAL A 53 -18.93 -17.72 -4.66
C VAL A 53 -18.41 -16.27 -4.72
N PRO A 54 -17.09 -16.04 -4.87
CA PRO A 54 -16.55 -14.68 -5.04
C PRO A 54 -17.10 -14.00 -6.29
N PRO A 55 -17.32 -12.67 -6.27
CA PRO A 55 -17.82 -11.90 -7.42
C PRO A 55 -16.71 -11.48 -8.41
N GLY A 56 -17.07 -10.62 -9.35
CA GLY A 56 -16.13 -9.97 -10.28
C GLY A 56 -15.58 -10.92 -11.33
N VAL A 57 -14.26 -10.85 -11.53
CA VAL A 57 -13.54 -11.71 -12.48
C VAL A 57 -12.71 -12.80 -11.78
N ASP A 58 -13.20 -13.29 -10.66
CA ASP A 58 -12.68 -14.51 -10.05
C ASP A 58 -13.01 -15.72 -10.94
N ASP A 59 -12.14 -16.73 -10.94
CA ASP A 59 -12.36 -17.94 -11.76
C ASP A 59 -13.64 -18.69 -11.34
N ALA A 60 -13.98 -18.65 -10.05
CA ALA A 60 -15.23 -19.20 -9.55
C ALA A 60 -16.45 -18.39 -10.03
N ALA A 61 -16.33 -17.06 -10.09
CA ALA A 61 -17.37 -16.19 -10.66
C ALA A 61 -17.65 -16.48 -12.13
N LYS A 62 -16.61 -16.83 -12.90
CA LYS A 62 -16.77 -17.23 -14.30
C LYS A 62 -17.65 -18.46 -14.42
N VAL A 63 -17.42 -19.48 -13.59
CA VAL A 63 -18.23 -20.71 -13.57
C VAL A 63 -19.67 -20.40 -13.17
N LYS A 64 -19.87 -19.61 -12.11
CA LYS A 64 -21.20 -19.19 -11.65
C LYS A 64 -21.96 -18.41 -12.72
N ALA A 65 -21.34 -17.39 -13.32
CA ALA A 65 -21.97 -16.56 -14.34
C ALA A 65 -22.36 -17.38 -15.59
N SER A 66 -21.49 -18.28 -16.04
CA SER A 66 -21.77 -19.15 -17.18
C SER A 66 -22.97 -20.08 -16.94
N PHE A 67 -23.04 -20.65 -15.72
CA PHE A 67 -24.19 -21.48 -15.33
C PHE A 67 -25.49 -20.66 -15.28
N LEU A 68 -25.46 -19.51 -14.60
CA LEU A 68 -26.64 -18.66 -14.45
C LEU A 68 -27.14 -18.11 -15.81
N ALA A 69 -26.24 -17.71 -16.70
CA ALA A 69 -26.58 -17.30 -18.05
C ALA A 69 -27.24 -18.42 -18.82
N ALA A 70 -26.68 -19.64 -18.80
CA ALA A 70 -27.25 -20.81 -19.49
C ALA A 70 -28.64 -21.20 -18.95
N VAL A 71 -28.88 -21.04 -17.63
CA VAL A 71 -30.20 -21.25 -17.05
C VAL A 71 -31.18 -20.17 -17.49
N ALA A 72 -30.77 -18.90 -17.47
CA ALA A 72 -31.60 -17.79 -17.91
C ALA A 72 -32.02 -17.91 -19.38
N GLU A 73 -31.09 -18.28 -20.24
CA GLU A 73 -31.32 -18.51 -21.68
C GLU A 73 -32.09 -19.80 -21.98
N GLY A 74 -32.26 -20.68 -21.01
CA GLY A 74 -32.98 -21.95 -21.19
C GLY A 74 -32.14 -23.09 -21.80
N SER A 75 -30.84 -22.90 -22.01
CA SER A 75 -29.96 -23.95 -22.55
C SER A 75 -29.54 -24.97 -21.49
N VAL A 76 -29.67 -24.66 -20.22
CA VAL A 76 -29.48 -25.53 -19.05
C VAL A 76 -30.70 -25.44 -18.14
N SER A 77 -31.09 -26.54 -17.51
CA SER A 77 -32.18 -26.56 -16.53
C SER A 77 -31.69 -27.00 -15.15
N SER A 78 -32.26 -26.44 -14.12
CA SER A 78 -32.07 -26.86 -12.75
C SER A 78 -33.40 -26.85 -11.99
N PRO A 79 -33.72 -27.87 -11.19
CA PRO A 79 -34.95 -27.86 -10.41
C PRO A 79 -34.92 -26.81 -9.27
N LEU A 80 -33.77 -26.26 -8.97
CA LEU A 80 -33.54 -25.31 -7.84
C LEU A 80 -33.38 -23.88 -8.29
N VAL A 81 -33.01 -23.63 -9.54
CA VAL A 81 -32.69 -22.29 -10.07
C VAL A 81 -33.54 -22.05 -11.32
N SER A 82 -34.59 -21.24 -11.20
CA SER A 82 -35.42 -20.80 -12.33
C SER A 82 -34.65 -19.76 -13.17
N PRO A 83 -35.08 -19.54 -14.45
CA PRO A 83 -34.52 -18.46 -15.27
C PRO A 83 -34.61 -17.09 -14.61
N GLU A 84 -35.71 -16.79 -13.92
CA GLU A 84 -35.90 -15.54 -13.18
C GLU A 84 -34.88 -15.41 -12.04
N TYR A 85 -34.74 -16.46 -11.23
CA TYR A 85 -33.80 -16.45 -10.10
C TYR A 85 -32.34 -16.41 -10.58
N ALA A 86 -32.02 -17.11 -11.66
CA ALA A 86 -30.70 -17.01 -12.30
C ALA A 86 -30.37 -15.58 -12.73
N THR A 87 -31.35 -14.87 -13.31
CA THR A 87 -31.19 -13.48 -13.71
C THR A 87 -31.03 -12.54 -12.48
N GLU A 88 -31.77 -12.81 -11.41
CA GLU A 88 -31.58 -12.08 -10.14
C GLU A 88 -30.15 -12.26 -9.58
N LEU A 89 -29.66 -13.50 -9.54
CA LEU A 89 -28.32 -13.80 -9.06
C LEU A 89 -27.22 -13.19 -9.93
N LEU A 90 -27.39 -13.16 -11.26
CA LEU A 90 -26.50 -12.42 -12.16
C LEU A 90 -26.41 -10.94 -11.77
N GLY A 91 -27.51 -10.32 -11.38
CA GLY A 91 -27.55 -8.93 -10.91
C GLY A 91 -26.81 -8.68 -9.60
N THR A 92 -26.47 -9.70 -8.84
CA THR A 92 -25.72 -9.59 -7.55
C THR A 92 -24.20 -9.68 -7.70
N MET A 93 -23.67 -9.95 -8.89
CA MET A 93 -22.26 -10.31 -9.09
C MET A 93 -21.30 -9.13 -9.27
N LEU A 94 -21.74 -7.91 -9.08
CA LEU A 94 -20.99 -6.63 -9.04
C LEU A 94 -20.37 -6.18 -10.37
N GLY A 95 -20.18 -7.01 -11.34
CA GLY A 95 -19.55 -6.69 -12.64
C GLY A 95 -18.67 -7.84 -13.16
N GLY A 96 -18.11 -7.65 -14.32
CA GLY A 96 -17.27 -8.66 -14.96
C GLY A 96 -18.09 -9.66 -15.79
N TYR A 97 -18.01 -10.94 -15.48
CA TYR A 97 -18.60 -12.03 -16.28
C TYR A 97 -20.13 -12.04 -16.36
N ASN A 98 -20.82 -11.33 -15.49
CA ASN A 98 -22.29 -11.26 -15.48
C ASN A 98 -22.85 -10.18 -16.42
N ILE A 99 -22.05 -9.18 -16.83
CA ILE A 99 -22.54 -7.98 -17.52
C ILE A 99 -23.15 -8.31 -18.89
N HIS A 100 -22.41 -9.06 -19.70
CA HIS A 100 -22.86 -9.39 -21.06
C HIS A 100 -24.20 -10.13 -21.06
N ALA A 101 -24.33 -11.15 -20.20
CA ALA A 101 -25.59 -11.88 -20.04
C ALA A 101 -26.76 -10.99 -19.66
N LEU A 102 -26.57 -10.07 -18.69
CA LEU A 102 -27.61 -9.14 -18.29
C LEU A 102 -28.03 -8.19 -19.42
N ILE A 103 -27.06 -7.73 -20.21
CA ILE A 103 -27.34 -6.84 -21.36
C ILE A 103 -28.14 -7.59 -22.45
N GLU A 104 -27.80 -8.83 -22.75
CA GLU A 104 -28.54 -9.65 -23.71
C GLU A 104 -29.96 -9.94 -23.23
N LEU A 105 -30.15 -10.22 -21.94
CA LEU A 105 -31.46 -10.46 -21.35
C LEU A 105 -32.40 -9.23 -21.37
N LEU A 106 -31.91 -8.04 -21.68
CA LEU A 106 -32.76 -6.86 -21.91
C LEU A 106 -33.68 -7.01 -23.17
N ASP A 107 -33.38 -7.97 -24.02
CA ASP A 107 -34.20 -8.30 -25.21
C ASP A 107 -35.21 -9.42 -24.94
N ASP A 108 -35.18 -10.05 -23.76
CA ASP A 108 -36.15 -11.08 -23.36
C ASP A 108 -37.32 -10.46 -22.63
N ASP A 109 -38.53 -10.50 -23.19
CA ASP A 109 -39.72 -9.84 -22.63
C ASP A 109 -40.01 -10.20 -21.17
N LYS A 110 -39.67 -11.42 -20.75
CA LYS A 110 -39.94 -11.95 -19.42
C LYS A 110 -38.84 -11.58 -18.39
N LEU A 111 -37.60 -11.65 -18.82
CA LEU A 111 -36.43 -11.50 -17.96
C LEU A 111 -35.87 -10.07 -17.95
N ALA A 112 -36.18 -9.28 -18.97
CA ALA A 112 -35.67 -7.90 -19.10
C ALA A 112 -35.93 -7.01 -17.88
N PRO A 113 -37.10 -7.03 -17.19
CA PRO A 113 -37.30 -6.25 -15.99
C PRO A 113 -36.31 -6.62 -14.87
N ILE A 114 -35.99 -7.90 -14.74
CA ILE A 114 -35.07 -8.42 -13.72
C ILE A 114 -33.63 -8.06 -14.09
N ALA A 115 -33.26 -8.25 -15.35
CA ALA A 115 -31.93 -7.88 -15.87
C ALA A 115 -31.69 -6.36 -15.74
N ALA A 116 -32.68 -5.53 -16.09
CA ALA A 116 -32.63 -4.07 -15.93
C ALA A 116 -32.43 -3.67 -14.46
N LYS A 117 -33.15 -4.32 -13.52
CA LYS A 117 -32.97 -4.08 -12.09
C LYS A 117 -31.54 -4.37 -11.63
N GLY A 118 -30.94 -5.47 -12.11
CA GLY A 118 -29.54 -5.79 -11.82
C GLY A 118 -28.56 -4.76 -12.38
N LEU A 119 -28.73 -4.35 -13.64
CA LEU A 119 -27.86 -3.37 -14.28
C LEU A 119 -27.95 -1.96 -13.65
N LYS A 120 -29.13 -1.53 -13.20
CA LYS A 120 -29.33 -0.23 -12.52
C LYS A 120 -28.40 -0.06 -11.31
N HIS A 121 -28.04 -1.14 -10.64
CA HIS A 121 -27.16 -1.15 -9.45
C HIS A 121 -25.74 -1.62 -9.72
N THR A 122 -25.39 -1.93 -10.96
CA THR A 122 -24.05 -2.36 -11.35
C THR A 122 -23.21 -1.15 -11.76
N LEU A 123 -22.10 -0.92 -11.04
CA LEU A 123 -21.23 0.24 -11.26
C LEU A 123 -20.10 -0.05 -12.26
N LEU A 124 -19.59 -1.28 -12.27
CA LEU A 124 -18.41 -1.69 -13.05
C LEU A 124 -18.77 -2.00 -14.50
N MET A 125 -19.36 -1.04 -15.19
CA MET A 125 -19.79 -1.20 -16.57
C MET A 125 -18.66 -0.99 -17.58
N PHE A 126 -17.74 -0.08 -17.29
CA PHE A 126 -16.62 0.26 -18.18
C PHE A 126 -17.07 0.41 -19.66
N ASP A 127 -16.47 -0.31 -20.58
CA ASP A 127 -16.81 -0.25 -22.01
C ASP A 127 -18.20 -0.78 -22.31
N SER A 128 -18.74 -1.69 -21.49
CA SER A 128 -20.10 -2.22 -21.65
C SER A 128 -21.21 -1.18 -21.44
N PHE A 129 -20.87 0.03 -20.93
CA PHE A 129 -21.78 1.16 -20.93
C PHE A 129 -22.32 1.46 -22.33
N HIS A 130 -21.45 1.40 -23.33
CA HIS A 130 -21.82 1.67 -24.73
C HIS A 130 -22.80 0.65 -25.30
N ASP A 131 -22.72 -0.61 -24.86
CA ASP A 131 -23.66 -1.66 -25.31
C ASP A 131 -25.09 -1.36 -24.82
N VAL A 132 -25.23 -0.87 -23.57
CA VAL A 132 -26.53 -0.44 -23.04
C VAL A 132 -27.02 0.82 -23.74
N GLN A 133 -26.14 1.80 -23.96
CA GLN A 133 -26.47 3.02 -24.70
C GLN A 133 -26.96 2.68 -26.11
N GLU A 134 -26.29 1.83 -26.84
CA GLU A 134 -26.65 1.40 -28.19
C GLU A 134 -28.03 0.73 -28.22
N LYS A 135 -28.32 -0.18 -27.27
CA LYS A 135 -29.66 -0.78 -27.14
C LYS A 135 -30.75 0.25 -26.84
N ALA A 136 -30.43 1.22 -25.98
CA ALA A 136 -31.38 2.31 -25.67
C ALA A 136 -31.67 3.18 -26.90
N GLU A 137 -30.65 3.53 -27.70
CA GLU A 137 -30.78 4.27 -28.96
C GLU A 137 -31.57 3.51 -30.01
N LYS A 138 -31.50 2.18 -30.02
CA LYS A 138 -32.27 1.29 -30.89
C LYS A 138 -33.72 1.08 -30.42
N GLY A 139 -34.12 1.69 -29.31
CA GLY A 139 -35.51 1.68 -28.82
C GLY A 139 -35.81 0.62 -27.77
N ASN A 140 -34.84 -0.09 -27.22
CA ASN A 140 -35.07 -0.99 -26.10
C ASN A 140 -35.43 -0.21 -24.84
N LYS A 141 -36.68 -0.33 -24.38
CA LYS A 141 -37.21 0.44 -23.26
C LYS A 141 -36.50 0.16 -21.94
N TYR A 142 -36.09 -1.07 -21.71
CA TYR A 142 -35.39 -1.47 -20.48
C TYR A 142 -33.95 -0.93 -20.44
N ALA A 143 -33.26 -0.90 -21.59
CA ALA A 143 -31.96 -0.23 -21.69
C ALA A 143 -32.12 1.29 -21.47
N GLN A 144 -33.20 1.91 -21.97
CA GLN A 144 -33.50 3.32 -21.68
C GLN A 144 -33.75 3.55 -20.18
N GLU A 145 -34.48 2.68 -19.51
CA GLU A 145 -34.70 2.74 -18.06
C GLU A 145 -33.38 2.61 -17.26
N VAL A 146 -32.50 1.71 -17.67
CA VAL A 146 -31.17 1.53 -17.05
C VAL A 146 -30.35 2.80 -17.21
N LEU A 147 -30.28 3.34 -18.43
CA LEU A 147 -29.52 4.56 -18.70
C LEU A 147 -30.05 5.76 -17.90
N GLN A 148 -31.37 5.90 -17.80
CA GLN A 148 -32.02 6.96 -17.00
C GLN A 148 -31.72 6.76 -15.50
N SER A 149 -31.80 5.53 -14.99
CA SER A 149 -31.48 5.21 -13.60
C SER A 149 -30.04 5.57 -13.22
N TRP A 150 -29.08 5.30 -14.11
CA TRP A 150 -27.69 5.74 -13.91
C TRP A 150 -27.56 7.26 -13.93
N ALA A 151 -28.25 7.94 -14.84
CA ALA A 151 -28.28 9.41 -14.92
C ALA A 151 -28.86 10.06 -13.67
N ASP A 152 -29.89 9.44 -13.06
CA ASP A 152 -30.56 9.90 -11.85
C ASP A 152 -29.80 9.46 -10.57
N ALA A 153 -28.66 8.79 -10.69
CA ALA A 153 -27.84 8.28 -9.59
C ALA A 153 -28.64 7.40 -8.61
N GLU A 154 -29.59 6.59 -9.09
CA GLU A 154 -30.40 5.71 -8.23
C GLU A 154 -29.55 4.69 -7.46
N TRP A 155 -28.41 4.24 -8.04
CA TRP A 155 -27.43 3.39 -7.37
C TRP A 155 -26.91 3.97 -6.06
N PHE A 156 -26.92 5.29 -5.92
CA PHE A 156 -26.47 6.04 -4.76
C PHE A 156 -27.65 6.49 -3.88
N THR A 157 -28.64 7.15 -4.46
CA THR A 157 -29.77 7.74 -3.73
C THR A 157 -30.68 6.69 -3.09
N SER A 158 -30.69 5.47 -3.60
CA SER A 158 -31.43 4.33 -3.00
C SER A 158 -30.75 3.73 -1.75
N ARG A 159 -29.49 4.09 -1.50
CA ARG A 159 -28.78 3.65 -0.29
C ARG A 159 -29.08 4.52 0.91
N ALA A 160 -29.06 3.92 2.09
CA ALA A 160 -29.24 4.65 3.33
C ALA A 160 -28.15 5.73 3.50
N LYS A 161 -28.57 6.94 3.83
CA LYS A 161 -27.66 8.02 4.23
C LYS A 161 -26.99 7.69 5.55
N VAL A 162 -25.83 8.30 5.80
CA VAL A 162 -25.21 8.24 7.13
C VAL A 162 -26.22 8.76 8.15
N PRO A 163 -26.50 8.00 9.23
CA PRO A 163 -27.45 8.42 10.25
C PRO A 163 -27.02 9.73 10.93
N GLU A 164 -27.97 10.53 11.37
CA GLU A 164 -27.72 11.73 12.19
C GLU A 164 -27.06 11.37 13.54
N LYS A 165 -27.32 10.17 14.02
CA LYS A 165 -26.76 9.61 15.26
C LYS A 165 -26.30 8.19 15.04
N ILE A 166 -25.04 7.90 15.36
CA ILE A 166 -24.43 6.57 15.35
C ILE A 166 -24.05 6.22 16.79
N THR A 167 -24.75 5.27 17.39
CA THR A 167 -24.41 4.77 18.73
C THR A 167 -23.41 3.62 18.62
N VAL A 168 -22.28 3.73 19.32
CA VAL A 168 -21.20 2.75 19.28
C VAL A 168 -20.70 2.40 20.68
N THR A 169 -20.12 1.20 20.79
CA THR A 169 -19.36 0.80 21.98
C THR A 169 -17.87 1.00 21.71
N VAL A 170 -17.18 1.67 22.59
CA VAL A 170 -15.77 2.05 22.46
C VAL A 170 -14.85 0.85 22.72
N PHE A 171 -14.02 0.50 21.75
CA PHE A 171 -12.85 -0.34 21.92
C PHE A 171 -11.62 0.56 21.93
N LYS A 172 -11.13 0.90 23.12
CA LYS A 172 -10.05 1.86 23.31
C LYS A 172 -8.69 1.18 23.33
N VAL A 173 -7.78 1.70 22.51
CA VAL A 173 -6.37 1.30 22.47
C VAL A 173 -5.51 2.54 22.73
N ASP A 174 -4.93 2.62 23.91
CA ASP A 174 -4.09 3.75 24.28
C ASP A 174 -2.73 3.75 23.56
N GLY A 175 -2.19 4.93 23.32
CA GLY A 175 -0.91 5.13 22.64
C GLY A 175 -0.99 5.01 21.13
N GLU A 176 0.07 4.54 20.52
CA GLU A 176 0.13 4.30 19.08
C GLU A 176 -0.26 2.85 18.76
N THR A 177 -1.13 2.68 17.77
CA THR A 177 -1.32 1.41 17.08
C THR A 177 -0.85 1.54 15.65
N ASN A 178 0.25 0.88 15.36
CA ASN A 178 0.78 0.81 14.01
C ASN A 178 0.19 -0.39 13.25
N THR A 179 0.49 -0.46 11.97
CA THR A 179 -0.04 -1.55 11.14
C THR A 179 0.54 -2.93 11.48
N ASP A 180 1.67 -3.02 12.20
CA ASP A 180 2.18 -4.30 12.70
C ASP A 180 1.40 -4.79 13.93
N ASP A 181 0.79 -3.89 14.71
CA ASP A 181 -0.15 -4.25 15.78
C ASP A 181 -1.49 -4.76 15.21
N LEU A 182 -1.98 -4.11 14.16
CA LEU A 182 -3.29 -4.42 13.54
C LEU A 182 -3.23 -5.55 12.52
N SER A 183 -2.07 -5.76 11.92
CA SER A 183 -1.78 -6.77 10.89
C SER A 183 -0.33 -7.25 11.04
N PRO A 184 -0.05 -8.13 12.01
CA PRO A 184 1.30 -8.53 12.34
C PRO A 184 2.06 -9.11 11.16
N ALA A 185 3.31 -8.66 10.97
CA ALA A 185 4.15 -9.09 9.87
C ALA A 185 4.40 -10.61 9.82
N PRO A 186 4.60 -11.31 10.96
CA PRO A 186 4.72 -12.78 10.96
C PRO A 186 3.50 -13.53 10.45
N ASP A 187 2.34 -12.88 10.46
CA ASP A 187 1.06 -13.44 9.97
C ASP A 187 0.70 -12.96 8.55
N ALA A 188 1.60 -12.30 7.85
CA ALA A 188 1.35 -11.75 6.51
C ALA A 188 0.81 -12.78 5.51
N TRP A 189 1.16 -14.05 5.68
CA TRP A 189 0.68 -15.18 4.87
C TRP A 189 -0.84 -15.37 4.91
N SER A 190 -1.51 -14.93 5.98
CA SER A 190 -2.97 -15.07 6.14
C SER A 190 -3.76 -13.84 5.66
N ARG A 191 -3.12 -12.76 5.25
CA ARG A 191 -3.78 -11.49 4.85
C ARG A 191 -4.89 -11.63 3.81
N PRO A 192 -4.79 -12.50 2.80
CA PRO A 192 -5.88 -12.70 1.84
C PRO A 192 -7.12 -13.36 2.46
N ASP A 193 -6.95 -14.09 3.55
CA ASP A 193 -8.03 -14.68 4.34
C ASP A 193 -8.37 -13.72 5.49
N ILE A 194 -9.17 -12.71 5.18
CA ILE A 194 -9.49 -11.61 6.11
C ILE A 194 -9.98 -12.10 7.48
N PRO A 195 -10.96 -13.04 7.57
CA PRO A 195 -11.42 -13.52 8.87
C PRO A 195 -10.32 -14.18 9.70
N LEU A 196 -9.48 -14.98 9.08
CA LEU A 196 -8.36 -15.64 9.76
C LEU A 196 -7.31 -14.63 10.22
N HIS A 197 -6.93 -13.70 9.32
CA HIS A 197 -5.93 -12.68 9.63
C HIS A 197 -6.37 -11.75 10.77
N ALA A 198 -7.65 -11.39 10.81
CA ALA A 198 -8.22 -10.51 11.83
C ALA A 198 -8.12 -11.10 13.25
N LEU A 199 -7.98 -12.42 13.40
CA LEU A 199 -7.75 -13.05 14.71
C LEU A 199 -6.40 -12.64 15.31
N ALA A 200 -5.42 -12.26 14.51
CA ALA A 200 -4.09 -11.85 14.98
C ALA A 200 -4.01 -10.36 15.37
N MET A 201 -5.06 -9.56 15.15
CA MET A 201 -5.08 -8.15 15.51
C MET A 201 -4.85 -7.97 17.02
N LEU A 202 -3.82 -7.17 17.37
CA LEU A 202 -3.45 -6.91 18.77
C LEU A 202 -3.10 -8.18 19.57
N LYS A 203 -2.49 -9.16 18.95
CA LYS A 203 -2.10 -10.43 19.58
C LYS A 203 -0.97 -10.32 20.61
N ASN A 204 -0.23 -9.24 20.60
CA ASN A 204 0.82 -8.98 21.59
C ASN A 204 0.21 -8.20 22.78
N PRO A 205 0.55 -8.57 24.03
CA PRO A 205 0.07 -7.87 25.21
C PRO A 205 0.47 -6.38 25.19
N ARG A 206 -0.45 -5.53 25.63
CA ARG A 206 -0.22 -4.10 25.86
C ARG A 206 -1.10 -3.59 26.99
N ASP A 207 -0.78 -2.42 27.53
CA ASP A 207 -1.54 -1.84 28.65
C ASP A 207 -3.02 -1.73 28.32
N GLY A 208 -3.86 -2.25 29.22
CA GLY A 208 -5.31 -2.22 29.08
C GLY A 208 -5.90 -3.26 28.12
N ILE A 209 -5.08 -4.04 27.39
CA ILE A 209 -5.56 -5.05 26.45
C ILE A 209 -4.79 -6.36 26.62
N ASN A 210 -5.53 -7.40 27.00
CA ASN A 210 -5.02 -8.75 27.12
C ASN A 210 -5.51 -9.58 25.92
N PRO A 211 -4.62 -10.08 25.07
CA PRO A 211 -5.00 -11.00 24.01
C PRO A 211 -5.49 -12.33 24.58
N ASP A 212 -6.38 -13.02 23.85
CA ASP A 212 -6.90 -14.34 24.26
C ASP A 212 -5.80 -15.39 24.30
N LYS A 213 -4.85 -15.31 23.35
CA LYS A 213 -3.64 -16.14 23.31
C LYS A 213 -2.45 -15.28 22.89
N PRO A 214 -1.65 -14.81 23.86
CA PRO A 214 -0.51 -13.94 23.58
C PRO A 214 0.40 -14.47 22.49
N GLY A 215 0.69 -13.61 21.49
CA GLY A 215 1.52 -13.95 20.32
C GLY A 215 0.79 -14.74 19.22
N GLU A 216 -0.45 -15.16 19.41
CA GLU A 216 -1.22 -15.93 18.44
C GLU A 216 -2.58 -15.32 18.11
N VAL A 217 -3.41 -15.06 19.12
CA VAL A 217 -4.78 -14.55 18.97
C VAL A 217 -4.97 -13.30 19.78
N GLY A 218 -5.56 -12.29 19.17
CA GLY A 218 -5.87 -11.00 19.78
C GLY A 218 -7.00 -11.04 20.80
N PRO A 219 -7.51 -9.90 21.25
CA PRO A 219 -8.52 -9.78 22.29
C PRO A 219 -9.94 -10.03 21.75
N ILE A 220 -10.18 -11.20 21.17
CA ILE A 220 -11.46 -11.54 20.51
C ILE A 220 -12.61 -11.63 21.51
N LYS A 221 -12.37 -12.22 22.68
CA LYS A 221 -13.40 -12.31 23.75
C LYS A 221 -13.85 -10.93 24.22
N LEU A 222 -12.90 -10.00 24.41
CA LEU A 222 -13.21 -8.63 24.76
C LEU A 222 -14.07 -7.95 23.69
N LEU A 223 -13.72 -8.12 22.40
CA LEU A 223 -14.52 -7.58 21.30
C LEU A 223 -15.94 -8.15 21.29
N GLU A 224 -16.11 -9.45 21.53
CA GLU A 224 -17.43 -10.09 21.62
C GLU A 224 -18.24 -9.58 22.84
N GLU A 225 -17.60 -9.39 23.98
CA GLU A 225 -18.22 -8.78 25.17
C GLU A 225 -18.72 -7.35 24.90
N LEU A 226 -17.92 -6.55 24.15
CA LEU A 226 -18.31 -5.21 23.76
C LEU A 226 -19.49 -5.20 22.78
N LYS A 227 -19.50 -6.10 21.80
CA LYS A 227 -20.62 -6.28 20.86
C LYS A 227 -21.90 -6.73 21.58
N ALA A 228 -21.78 -7.52 22.62
CA ALA A 228 -22.93 -7.98 23.44
C ALA A 228 -23.71 -6.84 24.12
N LYS A 229 -23.15 -5.62 24.16
CA LYS A 229 -23.87 -4.41 24.61
C LYS A 229 -24.96 -3.94 23.61
N GLY A 230 -25.04 -4.55 22.43
CA GLY A 230 -26.09 -4.31 21.46
C GLY A 230 -25.81 -3.15 20.50
N HIS A 231 -24.59 -2.64 20.46
CA HIS A 231 -24.17 -1.59 19.54
C HIS A 231 -22.90 -2.01 18.77
N PRO A 232 -22.69 -1.50 17.55
CA PRO A 232 -21.45 -1.70 16.83
C PRO A 232 -20.23 -1.24 17.66
N VAL A 233 -19.11 -1.91 17.51
CA VAL A 233 -17.87 -1.51 18.15
C VAL A 233 -17.15 -0.47 17.28
N ALA A 234 -16.71 0.62 17.90
CA ALA A 234 -15.81 1.58 17.27
C ALA A 234 -14.37 1.38 17.72
N TYR A 235 -13.43 1.37 16.78
CA TYR A 235 -12.01 1.39 17.11
C TYR A 235 -11.59 2.79 17.54
N VAL A 236 -10.95 2.93 18.69
CA VAL A 236 -10.57 4.24 19.28
C VAL A 236 -9.13 4.21 19.73
N GLY A 237 -8.29 5.16 19.28
CA GLY A 237 -6.89 5.22 19.67
C GLY A 237 -6.28 6.63 19.60
N ASP A 238 -5.14 6.84 20.27
CA ASP A 238 -4.47 8.15 20.24
C ASP A 238 -3.81 8.42 18.89
N VAL A 239 -3.01 7.48 18.39
CA VAL A 239 -2.41 7.49 17.05
C VAL A 239 -2.67 6.15 16.40
N VAL A 240 -3.35 6.15 15.26
CA VAL A 240 -3.84 4.93 14.61
C VAL A 240 -3.29 4.76 13.20
N GLY A 241 -2.78 3.56 12.90
CA GLY A 241 -2.54 3.10 11.53
C GLY A 241 -1.24 3.58 10.90
N THR A 242 -0.23 3.94 11.69
CA THR A 242 1.13 4.21 11.17
C THR A 242 1.74 2.93 10.59
N GLY A 243 2.66 3.08 9.64
CA GLY A 243 3.32 1.92 8.98
C GLY A 243 2.80 1.62 7.60
N SER A 244 3.05 0.40 7.07
CA SER A 244 2.84 0.08 5.65
C SER A 244 1.71 -0.91 5.33
N SER A 245 1.39 -1.83 6.22
CA SER A 245 0.41 -2.90 5.95
C SER A 245 -1.05 -2.44 6.10
N ARG A 246 -1.39 -1.30 5.52
CA ARG A 246 -2.62 -0.54 5.80
C ARG A 246 -3.91 -1.22 5.37
N LYS A 247 -3.94 -1.86 4.19
CA LYS A 247 -5.16 -2.55 3.76
C LYS A 247 -5.48 -3.74 4.64
N SER A 248 -4.51 -4.57 4.97
CA SER A 248 -4.71 -5.70 5.87
C SER A 248 -5.05 -5.25 7.30
N ALA A 249 -4.42 -4.17 7.78
CA ALA A 249 -4.77 -3.55 9.06
C ALA A 249 -6.21 -3.01 9.06
N THR A 250 -6.61 -2.31 7.99
CA THR A 250 -7.99 -1.83 7.80
C THR A 250 -8.97 -3.00 7.75
N ASN A 251 -8.66 -4.05 6.98
CA ASN A 251 -9.51 -5.24 6.91
C ASN A 251 -9.68 -5.90 8.28
N SER A 252 -8.61 -5.98 9.09
CA SER A 252 -8.70 -6.52 10.46
C SER A 252 -9.61 -5.68 11.35
N VAL A 253 -9.46 -4.36 11.33
CA VAL A 253 -10.32 -3.45 12.10
C VAL A 253 -11.78 -3.57 11.64
N ILE A 254 -12.03 -3.49 10.34
CA ILE A 254 -13.39 -3.55 9.78
C ILE A 254 -14.02 -4.93 9.98
N TRP A 255 -13.22 -6.01 10.00
CA TRP A 255 -13.76 -7.33 10.33
C TRP A 255 -14.46 -7.36 11.70
N HIS A 256 -13.96 -6.58 12.66
CA HIS A 256 -14.54 -6.49 13.99
C HIS A 256 -15.55 -5.36 14.17
N THR A 257 -15.51 -4.32 13.34
CA THR A 257 -16.32 -3.09 13.50
C THR A 257 -17.34 -2.84 12.39
N GLY A 258 -17.20 -3.49 11.25
CA GLY A 258 -18.05 -3.32 10.08
C GLY A 258 -19.09 -4.41 9.88
N GLU A 259 -19.75 -4.36 8.74
CA GLU A 259 -20.84 -5.24 8.33
C GLU A 259 -20.46 -6.06 7.09
N ASP A 260 -21.10 -7.21 6.89
CA ASP A 260 -20.88 -8.05 5.72
C ASP A 260 -21.33 -7.33 4.45
N ILE A 261 -20.53 -7.45 3.37
CA ILE A 261 -20.92 -6.97 2.04
C ILE A 261 -21.88 -8.01 1.45
N PRO A 262 -23.11 -7.63 1.08
CA PRO A 262 -24.07 -8.56 0.51
C PRO A 262 -23.50 -9.30 -0.72
N PHE A 263 -23.64 -10.61 -0.75
CA PHE A 263 -23.19 -11.50 -1.83
C PHE A 263 -21.66 -11.55 -2.06
N VAL A 264 -20.87 -10.96 -1.15
CA VAL A 264 -19.40 -10.99 -1.20
C VAL A 264 -18.89 -11.75 0.03
N PRO A 265 -18.45 -13.00 -0.13
CA PRO A 265 -18.02 -13.80 1.02
C PRO A 265 -16.75 -13.26 1.66
N ASN A 266 -16.71 -13.30 3.00
CA ASN A 266 -15.54 -13.02 3.83
C ASN A 266 -14.95 -11.61 3.70
N LYS A 267 -15.76 -10.65 3.28
CA LYS A 267 -15.41 -9.22 3.24
C LYS A 267 -16.45 -8.39 3.97
N ARG A 268 -15.99 -7.35 4.63
CA ARG A 268 -16.83 -6.38 5.35
C ARG A 268 -16.52 -4.95 4.91
N PHE A 269 -17.47 -4.07 5.14
CA PHE A 269 -17.35 -2.64 4.88
C PHE A 269 -17.91 -1.84 6.07
N GLY A 270 -17.66 -0.54 6.08
CA GLY A 270 -18.22 0.34 7.10
C GLY A 270 -17.43 0.33 8.41
N GLY A 271 -18.12 0.57 9.52
CA GLY A 271 -17.53 0.74 10.83
C GLY A 271 -17.05 2.16 11.11
N VAL A 272 -16.69 2.42 12.37
CA VAL A 272 -16.21 3.72 12.84
C VAL A 272 -14.82 3.58 13.45
N CYS A 273 -13.91 4.49 13.06
CA CYS A 273 -12.58 4.61 13.64
C CYS A 273 -12.39 6.04 14.16
N LEU A 274 -12.14 6.18 15.46
CA LEU A 274 -11.86 7.46 16.11
C LEU A 274 -10.39 7.53 16.50
N GLY A 275 -9.69 8.55 16.06
CA GLY A 275 -8.29 8.72 16.38
C GLY A 275 -7.94 10.13 16.81
N GLY A 276 -7.08 10.30 17.82
CA GLY A 276 -6.44 11.59 18.08
C GLY A 276 -5.67 12.05 16.85
N LYS A 277 -4.96 11.10 16.23
CA LYS A 277 -4.40 11.16 14.88
C LYS A 277 -4.63 9.84 14.16
N ILE A 278 -4.98 9.92 12.90
CA ILE A 278 -5.07 8.74 12.02
C ILE A 278 -4.07 8.93 10.88
N ALA A 279 -3.15 7.96 10.72
CA ALA A 279 -2.17 8.04 9.66
C ALA A 279 -2.87 8.19 8.29
N PRO A 280 -2.46 9.14 7.44
CA PRO A 280 -3.24 9.55 6.27
C PRO A 280 -3.58 8.43 5.30
N ILE A 281 -2.64 7.53 5.05
CA ILE A 281 -2.88 6.41 4.15
C ILE A 281 -3.80 5.37 4.80
N PHE A 282 -3.75 5.19 6.11
CA PHE A 282 -4.70 4.35 6.83
C PHE A 282 -6.10 4.99 6.80
N PHE A 283 -6.19 6.30 7.01
CA PHE A 283 -7.43 7.07 6.88
C PHE A 283 -8.06 6.87 5.49
N ASN A 284 -7.29 7.08 4.43
CA ASN A 284 -7.77 6.89 3.06
C ASN A 284 -8.18 5.43 2.77
N THR A 285 -7.51 4.46 3.37
CA THR A 285 -7.88 3.05 3.21
C THR A 285 -9.19 2.71 3.94
N GLN A 286 -9.47 3.39 5.05
CA GLN A 286 -10.77 3.34 5.71
C GLN A 286 -11.88 3.91 4.81
N GLU A 287 -11.65 5.08 4.19
CA GLU A 287 -12.56 5.68 3.21
C GLU A 287 -12.84 4.73 2.04
N ASP A 288 -11.81 4.11 1.48
CA ASP A 288 -11.94 3.14 0.38
C ASP A 288 -12.83 1.95 0.76
N SER A 289 -12.87 1.59 2.03
CA SER A 289 -13.62 0.46 2.58
C SER A 289 -14.98 0.87 3.19
N GLY A 290 -15.41 2.10 2.95
CA GLY A 290 -16.70 2.62 3.41
C GLY A 290 -16.82 2.85 4.92
N ALA A 291 -15.70 2.82 5.66
CA ALA A 291 -15.68 3.18 7.07
C ALA A 291 -15.77 4.69 7.27
N LEU A 292 -16.09 5.11 8.49
CA LEU A 292 -16.12 6.49 8.92
C LEU A 292 -14.92 6.78 9.84
N PRO A 293 -13.77 7.20 9.32
CA PRO A 293 -12.65 7.65 10.11
C PRO A 293 -12.85 9.10 10.57
N ILE A 294 -12.65 9.37 11.84
CA ILE A 294 -12.80 10.71 12.44
C ILE A 294 -11.58 11.01 13.30
N GLU A 295 -10.88 12.09 13.00
CA GLU A 295 -9.87 12.65 13.90
C GLU A 295 -10.56 13.52 14.95
N VAL A 296 -10.37 13.16 16.22
CA VAL A 296 -11.01 13.81 17.37
C VAL A 296 -10.20 13.56 18.64
N ASP A 297 -10.28 14.43 19.62
CA ASP A 297 -9.72 14.17 20.95
C ASP A 297 -10.45 12.97 21.58
N VAL A 298 -9.70 11.89 21.78
CA VAL A 298 -10.22 10.63 22.34
C VAL A 298 -9.92 10.47 23.83
N SER A 299 -9.35 11.46 24.49
CA SER A 299 -8.89 11.39 25.89
C SER A 299 -10.04 11.15 26.89
N ALA A 300 -11.25 11.59 26.58
CA ALA A 300 -12.43 11.40 27.40
C ALA A 300 -13.11 10.02 27.20
N LEU A 301 -12.70 9.25 26.19
CA LEU A 301 -13.28 7.96 25.86
C LEU A 301 -12.53 6.81 26.55
N LYS A 302 -13.28 5.91 27.14
CA LYS A 302 -12.75 4.72 27.84
C LYS A 302 -13.26 3.43 27.22
N MET A 303 -12.50 2.35 27.42
CA MET A 303 -12.90 1.00 27.04
C MET A 303 -14.32 0.68 27.54
N GLY A 304 -15.18 0.25 26.63
CA GLY A 304 -16.56 -0.16 26.94
C GLY A 304 -17.56 0.98 27.10
N ASP A 305 -17.17 2.24 26.94
CA ASP A 305 -18.12 3.34 26.89
C ASP A 305 -19.11 3.16 25.73
N VAL A 306 -20.36 3.53 25.96
CA VAL A 306 -21.35 3.65 24.89
C VAL A 306 -21.54 5.13 24.62
N VAL A 307 -21.29 5.54 23.37
CA VAL A 307 -21.35 6.95 22.96
C VAL A 307 -22.14 7.13 21.69
N ASP A 308 -22.73 8.31 21.54
CA ASP A 308 -23.40 8.74 20.33
C ASP A 308 -22.47 9.66 19.52
N ILE A 309 -22.24 9.32 18.27
CA ILE A 309 -21.52 10.13 17.31
C ILE A 309 -22.56 10.87 16.46
N LEU A 310 -22.45 12.19 16.39
CA LEU A 310 -23.34 13.06 15.59
C LEU A 310 -22.54 13.61 14.40
N PRO A 311 -22.47 12.88 13.26
CA PRO A 311 -21.55 13.21 12.16
C PRO A 311 -21.80 14.58 11.53
N TYR A 312 -23.06 15.00 11.47
CA TYR A 312 -23.45 16.28 10.88
C TYR A 312 -23.24 17.48 11.82
N GLU A 313 -23.24 17.23 13.13
CA GLU A 313 -22.99 18.27 14.14
C GLU A 313 -21.51 18.34 14.57
N GLY A 314 -20.74 17.30 14.27
CA GLY A 314 -19.34 17.21 14.68
C GLY A 314 -19.15 17.01 16.19
N LYS A 315 -19.96 16.16 16.82
CA LYS A 315 -19.95 15.95 18.27
C LYS A 315 -19.95 14.47 18.63
N ILE A 316 -19.31 14.17 19.74
CA ILE A 316 -19.43 12.88 20.46
C ILE A 316 -20.11 13.16 21.79
N VAL A 317 -21.21 12.44 22.04
CA VAL A 317 -22.05 12.62 23.22
C VAL A 317 -22.02 11.34 24.06
N LYS A 318 -21.81 11.50 25.37
CA LYS A 318 -21.86 10.43 26.35
C LYS A 318 -22.81 10.83 27.47
N ASN A 319 -23.81 9.98 27.77
CA ASN A 319 -24.81 10.26 28.81
C ASN A 319 -25.50 11.62 28.66
N GLY A 320 -25.72 12.08 27.46
CA GLY A 320 -26.37 13.38 27.17
C GLY A 320 -25.43 14.58 27.17
N GLU A 321 -24.15 14.39 27.47
CA GLU A 321 -23.16 15.48 27.51
C GLU A 321 -22.18 15.37 26.33
N THR A 322 -21.84 16.49 25.71
CA THR A 322 -20.80 16.52 24.67
C THR A 322 -19.43 16.31 25.32
N VAL A 323 -18.74 15.23 24.96
CA VAL A 323 -17.41 14.88 25.51
C VAL A 323 -16.28 15.19 24.55
N ALA A 324 -16.55 15.36 23.27
CA ALA A 324 -15.58 15.79 22.26
C ALA A 324 -16.30 16.44 21.07
N GLU A 325 -15.59 17.32 20.38
CA GLU A 325 -16.04 17.96 19.14
C GLU A 325 -15.02 17.68 18.02
N PHE A 326 -15.51 17.55 16.79
CA PHE A 326 -14.68 17.30 15.62
C PHE A 326 -15.24 18.00 14.38
N SER A 327 -14.40 18.12 13.37
CA SER A 327 -14.82 18.46 12.02
C SER A 327 -14.42 17.31 11.09
N LEU A 328 -15.33 16.87 10.25
CA LEU A 328 -14.99 15.90 9.20
C LEU A 328 -13.94 16.49 8.28
N LYS A 329 -12.97 15.69 7.87
CA LYS A 329 -11.92 16.08 6.92
C LYS A 329 -12.52 16.63 5.62
N SER A 330 -13.64 16.05 5.17
CA SER A 330 -14.44 16.52 4.05
C SER A 330 -15.88 16.06 4.23
N GLN A 331 -16.84 16.86 3.76
CA GLN A 331 -18.26 16.44 3.71
C GLN A 331 -18.50 15.33 2.67
N VAL A 332 -17.62 15.16 1.70
CA VAL A 332 -17.65 14.06 0.73
C VAL A 332 -17.53 12.69 1.43
N LEU A 333 -16.89 12.63 2.60
CA LEU A 333 -16.82 11.41 3.41
C LEU A 333 -18.20 10.79 3.71
N LEU A 334 -19.22 11.62 3.88
CA LEU A 334 -20.59 11.12 4.08
C LEU A 334 -21.14 10.41 2.83
N ASP A 335 -20.79 10.90 1.64
CA ASP A 335 -21.15 10.24 0.39
C ASP A 335 -20.34 8.96 0.17
N GLU A 336 -19.08 8.93 0.56
CA GLU A 336 -18.23 7.74 0.49
C GLU A 336 -18.79 6.61 1.34
N VAL A 337 -19.19 6.91 2.57
CA VAL A 337 -19.84 5.93 3.46
C VAL A 337 -21.17 5.45 2.86
N GLN A 338 -22.01 6.35 2.34
CA GLN A 338 -23.29 6.01 1.70
C GLN A 338 -23.07 5.14 0.45
N ALA A 339 -22.04 5.41 -0.34
CA ALA A 339 -21.71 4.62 -1.54
C ALA A 339 -21.09 3.24 -1.22
N GLY A 340 -20.71 2.99 0.05
CA GLY A 340 -20.03 1.79 0.48
C GLY A 340 -18.52 1.82 0.23
N GLY A 341 -17.94 3.00 0.03
CA GLY A 341 -16.53 3.28 -0.13
C GLY A 341 -16.23 4.33 -1.18
N ARG A 342 -15.08 4.98 -1.04
CA ARG A 342 -14.60 6.03 -1.95
C ARG A 342 -14.48 5.55 -3.40
N ILE A 343 -13.96 4.33 -3.60
CA ILE A 343 -13.80 3.74 -4.95
C ILE A 343 -15.17 3.59 -5.62
N ASN A 344 -16.15 3.06 -4.91
CA ASN A 344 -17.53 2.93 -5.41
C ASN A 344 -18.13 4.30 -5.77
N LEU A 345 -17.91 5.30 -4.94
CA LEU A 345 -18.39 6.67 -5.20
C LEU A 345 -17.77 7.24 -6.48
N ILE A 346 -16.48 7.09 -6.67
CA ILE A 346 -15.77 7.62 -7.85
C ILE A 346 -16.26 6.93 -9.12
N ILE A 347 -16.32 5.59 -9.12
CA ILE A 347 -16.80 4.82 -10.28
C ILE A 347 -18.25 5.16 -10.59
N GLY A 348 -19.11 5.21 -9.56
CA GLY A 348 -20.52 5.52 -9.73
C GLY A 348 -20.78 6.95 -10.21
N ARG A 349 -20.05 7.95 -9.69
CA ARG A 349 -20.12 9.33 -10.22
C ARG A 349 -19.72 9.39 -11.69
N GLY A 350 -18.66 8.65 -12.08
CA GLY A 350 -18.25 8.55 -13.48
C GLY A 350 -19.32 7.93 -14.37
N LEU A 351 -19.97 6.86 -13.90
CA LEU A 351 -21.10 6.22 -14.61
C LEU A 351 -22.29 7.19 -14.77
N THR A 352 -22.67 7.87 -13.69
CA THR A 352 -23.74 8.89 -13.73
C THR A 352 -23.42 10.03 -14.69
N ALA A 353 -22.17 10.52 -14.70
CA ALA A 353 -21.74 11.57 -15.63
C ALA A 353 -21.84 11.12 -17.09
N LYS A 354 -21.39 9.92 -17.43
CA LYS A 354 -21.51 9.33 -18.76
C LYS A 354 -22.98 9.19 -19.20
N ALA A 355 -23.85 8.70 -18.31
CA ALA A 355 -25.27 8.54 -18.59
C ALA A 355 -25.96 9.90 -18.84
N ARG A 356 -25.63 10.92 -18.06
CA ARG A 356 -26.16 12.26 -18.25
C ARG A 356 -25.68 12.91 -19.55
N GLU A 357 -24.41 12.69 -19.91
CA GLU A 357 -23.88 13.13 -21.19
C GLU A 357 -24.61 12.46 -22.36
N ALA A 358 -24.80 11.14 -22.31
CA ALA A 358 -25.52 10.38 -23.33
C ALA A 358 -26.98 10.87 -23.49
N LEU A 359 -27.60 11.25 -22.39
CA LEU A 359 -28.98 11.80 -22.38
C LEU A 359 -29.05 13.34 -22.56
N LYS A 360 -27.90 14.01 -22.74
CA LYS A 360 -27.77 15.47 -22.87
C LYS A 360 -28.37 16.22 -21.68
N LEU A 361 -28.19 15.70 -20.49
CA LEU A 361 -28.60 16.29 -19.22
C LEU A 361 -27.45 17.08 -18.58
N PRO A 362 -27.73 18.11 -17.76
CA PRO A 362 -26.71 18.83 -17.01
C PRO A 362 -26.06 17.92 -15.97
N ALA A 363 -24.92 18.32 -15.42
CA ALA A 363 -24.23 17.59 -14.37
C ALA A 363 -25.15 17.28 -13.17
N SER A 364 -24.95 16.13 -12.53
CA SER A 364 -25.73 15.74 -11.36
C SER A 364 -25.42 16.64 -10.16
N THR A 365 -26.47 16.94 -9.37
CA THR A 365 -26.37 17.68 -8.11
C THR A 365 -26.54 16.81 -6.87
N GLU A 366 -26.60 15.47 -7.05
CA GLU A 366 -26.84 14.51 -5.96
C GLU A 366 -25.64 14.33 -5.04
N PHE A 367 -24.45 14.62 -5.54
CA PHE A 367 -23.20 14.37 -4.81
C PHE A 367 -22.66 15.63 -4.15
N ARG A 368 -22.16 15.48 -2.92
CA ARG A 368 -21.39 16.53 -2.25
C ARG A 368 -20.10 16.79 -3.00
N LEU A 369 -19.73 18.04 -3.10
CA LEU A 369 -18.46 18.45 -3.68
C LEU A 369 -17.45 18.77 -2.58
N PRO A 370 -16.17 18.49 -2.79
CA PRO A 370 -15.13 18.96 -1.88
C PRO A 370 -15.15 20.50 -1.83
N GLN A 371 -14.78 21.04 -0.69
CA GLN A 371 -14.62 22.49 -0.56
C GLN A 371 -13.50 22.94 -1.49
N ALA A 372 -13.77 23.94 -2.33
CA ALA A 372 -12.73 24.50 -3.18
C ALA A 372 -11.62 25.13 -2.31
N PRO A 373 -10.35 24.90 -2.63
CA PRO A 373 -9.26 25.55 -1.92
C PRO A 373 -9.31 27.06 -2.09
N ALA A 374 -8.71 27.78 -1.13
CA ALA A 374 -8.58 29.22 -1.24
C ALA A 374 -7.77 29.58 -2.51
N GLU A 375 -8.19 30.64 -3.19
CA GLU A 375 -7.43 31.15 -4.33
C GLU A 375 -6.05 31.62 -3.85
N SER A 376 -5.01 31.24 -4.56
CA SER A 376 -3.63 31.68 -4.33
C SER A 376 -3.02 32.15 -5.64
N LYS A 377 -2.26 33.26 -5.56
CA LYS A 377 -1.43 33.79 -6.66
C LYS A 377 0.03 33.33 -6.56
N ALA A 378 0.41 32.62 -5.50
CA ALA A 378 1.73 32.07 -5.31
C ALA A 378 2.11 31.12 -6.45
N GLY A 379 3.40 31.00 -6.70
CA GLY A 379 3.94 29.99 -7.60
C GLY A 379 3.66 28.57 -7.12
N PHE A 380 3.96 27.61 -7.95
CA PHE A 380 3.75 26.19 -7.68
C PHE A 380 5.03 25.51 -7.19
N THR A 381 4.89 24.61 -6.23
CA THR A 381 5.98 23.72 -5.81
C THR A 381 6.29 22.69 -6.91
N LEU A 382 7.45 22.03 -6.80
CA LEU A 382 7.84 20.96 -7.73
C LEU A 382 6.79 19.83 -7.77
N ALA A 383 6.35 19.37 -6.60
CA ALA A 383 5.34 18.32 -6.50
C ALA A 383 3.99 18.74 -7.11
N GLN A 384 3.56 19.98 -6.90
CA GLN A 384 2.33 20.51 -7.51
C GLN A 384 2.39 20.47 -9.04
N LYS A 385 3.54 20.81 -9.61
CA LYS A 385 3.75 20.76 -11.07
C LYS A 385 3.81 19.33 -11.60
N MET A 386 4.46 18.40 -10.88
CA MET A 386 4.45 16.97 -11.25
C MET A 386 3.03 16.43 -11.33
N VAL A 387 2.22 16.69 -10.31
CA VAL A 387 0.82 16.28 -10.27
C VAL A 387 0.01 17.00 -11.35
N GLY A 388 0.24 18.29 -11.58
CA GLY A 388 -0.41 19.04 -12.65
C GLY A 388 -0.15 18.43 -14.04
N ARG A 389 1.09 18.08 -14.33
CA ARG A 389 1.46 17.37 -15.56
C ARG A 389 0.76 16.02 -15.67
N ALA A 390 0.71 15.23 -14.59
CA ALA A 390 0.03 13.95 -14.56
C ALA A 390 -1.50 14.06 -14.72
N CYS A 391 -2.07 15.22 -14.39
CA CYS A 391 -3.49 15.54 -14.64
C CYS A 391 -3.74 16.15 -16.04
N GLY A 392 -2.71 16.31 -16.88
CA GLY A 392 -2.85 16.86 -18.22
C GLY A 392 -3.00 18.39 -18.26
N LEU A 393 -2.61 19.10 -17.20
CA LEU A 393 -2.60 20.56 -17.20
C LEU A 393 -1.49 21.11 -18.12
N THR A 394 -1.65 22.37 -18.52
CA THR A 394 -0.64 23.08 -19.30
C THR A 394 0.70 23.05 -18.56
N GLU A 395 1.79 22.93 -19.31
CA GLU A 395 3.13 22.86 -18.74
C GLU A 395 3.42 24.06 -17.81
N GLY A 396 4.04 23.76 -16.68
CA GLY A 396 4.30 24.73 -15.61
C GLY A 396 3.11 25.04 -14.69
N GLN A 397 1.93 24.53 -14.97
CA GLN A 397 0.78 24.61 -14.07
C GLN A 397 0.81 23.48 -13.06
N GLY A 398 0.46 23.78 -11.83
CA GLY A 398 0.37 22.83 -10.74
C GLY A 398 -1.08 22.67 -10.22
N VAL A 399 -1.28 21.67 -9.39
CA VAL A 399 -2.51 21.45 -8.65
C VAL A 399 -2.36 22.05 -7.25
N ARG A 400 -3.29 22.90 -6.85
CA ARG A 400 -3.27 23.53 -5.52
C ARG A 400 -3.62 22.53 -4.42
N PRO A 401 -3.03 22.66 -3.22
CA PRO A 401 -3.41 21.85 -2.07
C PRO A 401 -4.91 21.92 -1.79
N GLY A 402 -5.49 20.77 -1.43
CA GLY A 402 -6.94 20.65 -1.19
C GLY A 402 -7.80 20.47 -2.44
N THR A 403 -7.22 20.49 -3.63
CA THR A 403 -7.92 20.21 -4.88
C THR A 403 -7.99 18.71 -5.11
N TYR A 404 -9.20 18.19 -5.36
CA TYR A 404 -9.37 16.83 -5.87
C TYR A 404 -8.87 16.73 -7.30
N CYS A 405 -8.09 15.71 -7.59
CA CYS A 405 -7.58 15.43 -8.94
C CYS A 405 -7.35 13.92 -9.15
N GLU A 406 -7.18 13.53 -10.39
CA GLU A 406 -6.92 12.14 -10.80
C GLU A 406 -5.66 12.07 -11.66
N PRO A 407 -4.47 12.18 -11.04
CA PRO A 407 -3.21 12.09 -11.78
C PRO A 407 -3.02 10.71 -12.40
N ARG A 408 -2.46 10.69 -13.61
CA ARG A 408 -2.04 9.48 -14.30
C ARG A 408 -0.93 8.79 -13.52
N MET A 409 -1.09 7.49 -13.31
CA MET A 409 -0.09 6.64 -12.67
C MET A 409 0.83 6.01 -13.71
N THR A 410 2.03 6.55 -13.83
CA THR A 410 3.04 6.07 -14.77
C THR A 410 3.70 4.77 -14.28
N THR A 411 3.82 4.60 -12.98
CA THR A 411 4.43 3.41 -12.37
C THR A 411 3.64 2.97 -11.15
N VAL A 412 3.29 1.68 -11.09
CA VAL A 412 2.54 1.06 -10.00
C VAL A 412 3.30 -0.13 -9.46
N GLY A 413 3.58 -0.13 -8.16
CA GLY A 413 4.30 -1.20 -7.46
C GLY A 413 3.38 -2.10 -6.64
N SER A 414 3.55 -3.41 -6.77
CA SER A 414 2.89 -4.42 -5.95
C SER A 414 3.93 -5.41 -5.42
N GLN A 415 3.86 -5.78 -4.16
CA GLN A 415 4.79 -6.72 -3.54
C GLN A 415 4.04 -7.91 -2.92
N ASP A 416 4.75 -8.96 -2.60
CA ASP A 416 4.21 -10.28 -2.26
C ASP A 416 3.33 -10.32 -0.99
N THR A 417 3.54 -9.44 -0.02
CA THR A 417 2.69 -9.39 1.19
C THR A 417 1.41 -8.58 1.03
N THR A 418 1.28 -7.85 -0.07
CA THR A 418 0.07 -7.11 -0.48
C THR A 418 -0.49 -7.56 -1.83
N GLY A 419 0.34 -8.20 -2.65
CA GLY A 419 0.00 -8.65 -4.01
C GLY A 419 -1.22 -9.58 -4.08
N PRO A 420 -1.37 -10.57 -3.20
CA PRO A 420 -2.58 -11.38 -3.16
C PRO A 420 -3.85 -10.58 -2.88
N MET A 421 -3.78 -9.57 -2.01
CA MET A 421 -4.91 -8.66 -1.77
C MET A 421 -5.16 -7.75 -2.98
N THR A 422 -4.10 -7.22 -3.61
CA THR A 422 -4.21 -6.41 -4.84
C THR A 422 -4.84 -7.24 -5.97
N ARG A 423 -4.46 -8.51 -6.12
CA ARG A 423 -5.09 -9.45 -7.05
C ARG A 423 -6.58 -9.59 -6.79
N ASP A 424 -6.96 -9.79 -5.55
CA ASP A 424 -8.37 -9.97 -5.18
C ASP A 424 -9.18 -8.70 -5.40
N GLU A 425 -8.61 -7.52 -5.10
CA GLU A 425 -9.23 -6.22 -5.42
C GLU A 425 -9.34 -6.00 -6.95
N LEU A 426 -8.34 -6.41 -7.74
CA LEU A 426 -8.41 -6.35 -9.19
C LEU A 426 -9.50 -7.25 -9.76
N LYS A 427 -9.71 -8.42 -9.17
CA LYS A 427 -10.82 -9.30 -9.53
C LYS A 427 -12.17 -8.67 -9.20
N ASP A 428 -12.30 -8.05 -8.04
CA ASP A 428 -13.51 -7.34 -7.62
C ASP A 428 -13.79 -6.10 -8.49
N LEU A 429 -12.74 -5.44 -9.01
CA LEU A 429 -12.84 -4.35 -9.98
C LEU A 429 -13.06 -4.82 -11.44
N ALA A 430 -13.28 -6.10 -11.66
CA ALA A 430 -13.46 -6.70 -12.99
C ALA A 430 -12.30 -6.41 -13.97
N CYS A 431 -11.06 -6.30 -13.46
CA CYS A 431 -9.88 -5.96 -14.25
C CYS A 431 -9.33 -7.18 -15.01
N LEU A 432 -9.35 -7.12 -16.33
CA LEU A 432 -8.76 -8.12 -17.24
C LEU A 432 -7.48 -7.62 -17.93
N GLY A 433 -7.15 -6.33 -17.80
CA GLY A 433 -5.94 -5.71 -18.37
C GLY A 433 -5.60 -4.41 -17.65
N PHE A 434 -4.31 -4.12 -17.51
CA PHE A 434 -3.84 -2.90 -16.89
C PHE A 434 -3.87 -1.71 -17.84
N SER A 435 -4.33 -0.55 -17.35
CA SER A 435 -4.29 0.72 -18.05
C SER A 435 -3.10 1.60 -17.60
N ALA A 436 -2.51 1.33 -16.44
CA ALA A 436 -1.28 2.00 -16.03
C ALA A 436 -0.12 1.62 -16.96
N ASP A 437 0.79 2.56 -17.20
CA ASP A 437 1.91 2.35 -18.15
C ASP A 437 2.82 1.19 -17.74
N MET A 438 3.08 1.05 -16.44
CA MET A 438 3.87 -0.04 -15.88
C MET A 438 3.30 -0.49 -14.53
N VAL A 439 2.99 -1.77 -14.42
CA VAL A 439 2.68 -2.43 -13.15
C VAL A 439 3.75 -3.48 -12.89
N MET A 440 4.40 -3.41 -11.72
CA MET A 440 5.44 -4.36 -11.32
C MET A 440 5.05 -5.11 -10.06
N GLN A 441 5.20 -6.42 -10.08
CA GLN A 441 5.05 -7.31 -8.94
C GLN A 441 6.40 -7.86 -8.49
N SER A 442 6.63 -7.93 -7.18
CA SER A 442 7.84 -8.52 -6.60
C SER A 442 7.55 -9.54 -5.51
N PHE A 443 8.60 -10.25 -5.06
CA PHE A 443 8.56 -11.29 -4.03
C PHE A 443 9.61 -11.06 -2.94
N CYS A 444 9.94 -9.81 -2.66
CA CYS A 444 11.06 -9.44 -1.78
C CYS A 444 10.86 -9.78 -0.29
N HIS A 445 9.63 -9.97 0.18
CA HIS A 445 9.36 -10.25 1.58
C HIS A 445 9.28 -11.74 1.92
N THR A 446 9.01 -12.58 0.92
CA THR A 446 8.72 -14.01 1.13
C THR A 446 9.69 -14.94 0.40
N ALA A 447 10.71 -14.42 -0.28
CA ALA A 447 11.67 -15.23 -1.04
C ALA A 447 12.60 -16.06 -0.14
N ALA A 448 13.09 -15.47 0.96
CA ALA A 448 13.92 -16.16 1.93
C ALA A 448 13.04 -16.95 2.92
N TYR A 449 13.29 -18.22 3.08
CA TYR A 449 12.55 -19.13 3.99
C TYR A 449 11.03 -19.17 3.73
N PRO A 450 10.56 -19.43 2.49
CA PRO A 450 9.16 -19.35 2.15
C PRO A 450 8.32 -20.43 2.84
N LYS A 451 7.13 -20.05 3.28
CA LYS A 451 6.10 -20.97 3.75
C LYS A 451 5.38 -21.61 2.55
N PRO A 452 4.67 -22.73 2.71
CA PRO A 452 3.92 -23.35 1.60
C PRO A 452 2.96 -22.40 0.87
N VAL A 453 2.32 -21.48 1.60
CA VAL A 453 1.44 -20.44 1.01
C VAL A 453 2.23 -19.45 0.16
N ASP A 454 3.45 -19.08 0.58
CA ASP A 454 4.32 -18.19 -0.19
C ASP A 454 4.74 -18.85 -1.49
N VAL A 455 5.12 -20.13 -1.45
CA VAL A 455 5.49 -20.91 -2.66
C VAL A 455 4.33 -20.97 -3.64
N ARG A 456 3.09 -21.08 -3.18
CA ARG A 456 1.90 -21.01 -4.03
C ARG A 456 1.77 -19.63 -4.67
N THR A 457 1.89 -18.58 -3.88
CA THR A 457 1.87 -17.19 -4.37
C THR A 457 2.96 -16.93 -5.42
N HIS A 458 4.17 -17.46 -5.20
CA HIS A 458 5.29 -17.35 -6.16
C HIS A 458 4.98 -18.02 -7.52
N LYS A 459 4.08 -19.00 -7.55
CA LYS A 459 3.68 -19.67 -8.79
C LYS A 459 2.48 -19.01 -9.48
N GLU A 460 1.49 -18.58 -8.72
CA GLU A 460 0.21 -18.11 -9.25
C GLU A 460 0.22 -16.60 -9.61
N LEU A 461 0.81 -15.78 -8.76
CA LEU A 461 0.76 -14.32 -8.92
C LEU A 461 1.51 -13.81 -10.17
N PRO A 462 2.66 -14.36 -10.59
CA PRO A 462 3.33 -13.94 -11.81
C PRO A 462 2.47 -14.08 -13.06
N ALA A 463 1.75 -15.20 -13.21
CA ALA A 463 0.86 -15.43 -14.34
C ALA A 463 -0.32 -14.44 -14.33
N PHE A 464 -0.89 -14.17 -13.16
CA PHE A 464 -1.97 -13.20 -13.02
C PHE A 464 -1.55 -11.80 -13.47
N ILE A 465 -0.36 -11.36 -13.09
CA ILE A 465 0.19 -10.04 -13.43
C ILE A 465 0.55 -9.96 -14.92
N SER A 466 1.30 -10.94 -15.43
CA SER A 466 1.79 -10.91 -16.82
C SER A 466 0.67 -11.04 -17.86
N THR A 467 -0.39 -11.79 -17.56
CA THR A 467 -1.56 -11.91 -18.47
C THR A 467 -2.38 -10.63 -18.57
N ARG A 468 -2.18 -9.70 -17.63
CA ARG A 468 -2.82 -8.37 -17.62
C ARG A 468 -1.91 -7.23 -18.11
N GLY A 469 -0.71 -7.56 -18.58
CA GLY A 469 0.23 -6.57 -19.11
C GLY A 469 1.13 -5.94 -18.04
N GLY A 470 1.49 -6.70 -17.02
CA GLY A 470 2.44 -6.27 -15.98
C GLY A 470 3.72 -7.10 -15.97
N VAL A 471 4.75 -6.56 -15.34
CA VAL A 471 6.05 -7.20 -15.16
C VAL A 471 6.13 -7.84 -13.78
N SER A 472 6.44 -9.12 -13.73
CA SER A 472 6.66 -9.83 -12.47
C SER A 472 8.14 -10.14 -12.29
N LEU A 473 8.71 -9.66 -11.20
CA LEU A 473 10.01 -10.11 -10.72
C LEU A 473 9.91 -11.56 -10.23
N ARG A 474 11.06 -12.15 -9.96
CA ARG A 474 11.18 -13.54 -9.48
C ARG A 474 11.57 -13.54 -8.00
N PRO A 475 11.20 -14.58 -7.22
CA PRO A 475 11.75 -14.75 -5.88
C PRO A 475 13.29 -14.73 -5.91
N GLY A 476 13.89 -13.89 -5.05
CA GLY A 476 15.34 -13.71 -5.02
C GLY A 476 15.88 -12.56 -5.89
N ASP A 477 15.06 -11.95 -6.74
CA ASP A 477 15.48 -10.75 -7.49
C ASP A 477 15.80 -9.56 -6.57
N GLY A 478 15.15 -9.50 -5.42
CA GLY A 478 15.43 -8.49 -4.38
C GLY A 478 14.28 -7.52 -4.11
N VAL A 479 14.63 -6.39 -3.49
CA VAL A 479 13.71 -5.38 -3.00
C VAL A 479 13.03 -4.65 -4.15
N ILE A 480 11.70 -4.62 -4.17
CA ILE A 480 10.92 -3.96 -5.22
C ILE A 480 11.35 -2.51 -5.46
N HIS A 481 11.61 -1.76 -4.40
CA HIS A 481 11.93 -0.33 -4.50
C HIS A 481 13.23 -0.09 -5.25
N SER A 482 14.22 -0.95 -5.06
CA SER A 482 15.49 -0.92 -5.79
C SER A 482 15.34 -1.23 -7.29
N TRP A 483 14.30 -1.99 -7.67
CA TRP A 483 13.95 -2.23 -9.07
C TRP A 483 13.08 -1.12 -9.65
N LEU A 484 11.99 -0.75 -8.97
CA LEU A 484 11.07 0.30 -9.45
C LEU A 484 11.79 1.62 -9.71
N ASN A 485 12.68 2.03 -8.80
CA ASN A 485 13.41 3.30 -8.95
C ASN A 485 14.29 3.32 -10.21
N ARG A 486 14.80 2.16 -10.64
CA ARG A 486 15.54 2.05 -11.90
C ARG A 486 14.66 2.10 -13.14
N LEU A 487 13.35 1.94 -13.00
CA LEU A 487 12.39 1.96 -14.11
C LEU A 487 11.53 3.23 -14.15
N LEU A 488 11.84 4.24 -13.32
CA LEU A 488 11.11 5.50 -13.29
C LEU A 488 11.43 6.40 -14.50
N LEU A 489 10.44 7.18 -14.87
CA LEU A 489 10.62 8.35 -15.74
C LEU A 489 10.65 9.61 -14.87
N PRO A 490 11.53 10.58 -15.17
CA PRO A 490 11.62 11.82 -14.42
C PRO A 490 10.30 12.61 -14.42
N ASP A 491 10.02 13.28 -13.32
CA ASP A 491 8.86 14.15 -13.13
C ASP A 491 7.50 13.46 -13.34
N THR A 492 7.43 12.15 -13.13
CA THR A 492 6.18 11.38 -13.24
C THR A 492 5.62 11.00 -11.89
N VAL A 493 4.33 10.63 -11.87
CA VAL A 493 3.59 10.26 -10.68
C VAL A 493 3.32 8.75 -10.68
N GLY A 494 3.39 8.13 -9.52
CA GLY A 494 3.05 6.73 -9.34
C GLY A 494 2.51 6.39 -7.97
N THR A 495 2.31 5.11 -7.74
CA THR A 495 1.80 4.56 -6.48
C THR A 495 2.34 3.15 -6.22
N GLY A 496 2.06 2.63 -5.06
CA GLY A 496 2.35 1.24 -4.71
C GLY A 496 1.77 0.82 -3.37
N GLY A 497 1.70 -0.47 -3.16
CA GLY A 497 1.11 -1.08 -1.97
C GLY A 497 2.00 -1.04 -0.72
N ASP A 498 3.25 -0.59 -0.86
CA ASP A 498 4.19 -0.40 0.24
C ASP A 498 4.42 1.08 0.51
N SER A 499 4.52 1.49 1.78
CA SER A 499 4.79 2.88 2.16
C SER A 499 6.15 3.39 1.68
N HIS A 500 7.10 2.48 1.45
CA HIS A 500 8.43 2.79 0.93
C HIS A 500 8.47 2.86 -0.61
N THR A 501 7.33 2.78 -1.29
CA THR A 501 7.24 3.15 -2.70
C THR A 501 7.41 4.65 -2.82
N ARG A 502 8.67 5.10 -2.89
CA ARG A 502 9.06 6.51 -2.95
C ARG A 502 9.92 6.74 -4.19
N PHE A 503 9.58 7.76 -4.95
CA PHE A 503 10.21 8.03 -6.25
C PHE A 503 11.02 9.33 -6.20
N PRO A 504 12.34 9.27 -6.05
CA PRO A 504 13.17 10.46 -5.85
C PRO A 504 13.19 11.42 -7.04
N ILE A 505 13.11 10.91 -8.26
CA ILE A 505 13.13 11.72 -9.50
C ILE A 505 11.74 11.99 -10.08
N GLY A 506 10.71 11.50 -9.44
CA GLY A 506 9.30 11.75 -9.66
C GLY A 506 8.62 11.91 -8.30
N ILE A 507 7.38 11.49 -8.20
CA ILE A 507 6.67 11.43 -6.94
C ILE A 507 5.74 10.21 -6.92
N SER A 508 5.59 9.59 -5.77
CA SER A 508 4.61 8.53 -5.57
C SER A 508 3.74 8.82 -4.37
N PHE A 509 2.51 8.35 -4.43
CA PHE A 509 1.55 8.40 -3.35
C PHE A 509 1.17 6.95 -2.98
N PRO A 510 1.90 6.32 -2.06
CA PRO A 510 1.59 4.96 -1.62
C PRO A 510 0.16 4.86 -1.07
N ALA A 511 -0.48 3.73 -1.36
CA ALA A 511 -1.89 3.54 -1.04
C ALA A 511 -2.18 2.11 -0.55
N GLY A 512 -3.38 1.87 -0.06
CA GLY A 512 -3.88 0.53 0.21
C GLY A 512 -4.08 -0.27 -1.09
N SER A 513 -4.10 -1.59 -1.00
CA SER A 513 -4.17 -2.47 -2.18
C SER A 513 -5.41 -2.24 -3.04
N GLY A 514 -6.53 -1.78 -2.49
CA GLY A 514 -7.72 -1.42 -3.26
C GLY A 514 -7.48 -0.24 -4.20
N LEU A 515 -6.84 0.82 -3.70
CA LEU A 515 -6.53 2.00 -4.51
C LEU A 515 -5.38 1.74 -5.49
N VAL A 516 -4.41 0.89 -5.10
CA VAL A 516 -3.35 0.42 -6.01
C VAL A 516 -3.95 -0.41 -7.16
N ALA A 517 -4.91 -1.28 -6.86
CA ALA A 517 -5.65 -2.04 -7.87
C ALA A 517 -6.44 -1.11 -8.80
N PHE A 518 -7.11 -0.11 -8.26
CA PHE A 518 -7.79 0.92 -9.04
C PHE A 518 -6.83 1.66 -9.99
N ALA A 519 -5.66 2.06 -9.48
CA ALA A 519 -4.62 2.72 -10.28
C ALA A 519 -4.09 1.83 -11.41
N ALA A 520 -3.86 0.54 -11.13
CA ALA A 520 -3.42 -0.41 -12.15
C ALA A 520 -4.50 -0.62 -13.23
N ALA A 521 -5.76 -0.78 -12.80
CA ALA A 521 -6.89 -1.04 -13.70
C ALA A 521 -7.26 0.17 -14.57
N THR A 522 -7.26 1.38 -14.02
CA THR A 522 -7.76 2.60 -14.69
C THR A 522 -6.65 3.51 -15.21
N GLY A 523 -5.43 3.35 -14.73
CA GLY A 523 -4.28 4.22 -15.08
C GLY A 523 -4.24 5.56 -14.33
N VAL A 524 -5.21 5.83 -13.45
CA VAL A 524 -5.28 7.06 -12.65
C VAL A 524 -5.56 6.73 -11.18
N MET A 525 -5.26 7.65 -10.29
CA MET A 525 -5.54 7.49 -8.87
C MET A 525 -6.19 8.75 -8.32
N PRO A 526 -7.30 8.65 -7.56
CA PRO A 526 -7.88 9.80 -6.89
C PRO A 526 -6.94 10.35 -5.83
N LEU A 527 -6.78 11.65 -5.81
CA LEU A 527 -5.88 12.36 -4.90
C LEU A 527 -6.51 13.70 -4.49
N ASP A 528 -6.60 13.94 -3.19
CA ASP A 528 -6.74 15.28 -2.66
C ASP A 528 -5.35 15.86 -2.51
N MET A 529 -4.99 16.84 -3.34
CA MET A 529 -3.62 17.35 -3.41
C MET A 529 -3.13 17.80 -2.04
N PRO A 530 -2.06 17.18 -1.50
CA PRO A 530 -1.50 17.58 -0.21
C PRO A 530 -0.72 18.89 -0.29
N GLU A 531 -0.57 19.58 0.86
CA GLU A 531 0.45 20.60 1.02
C GLU A 531 1.85 19.99 0.99
N SER A 532 2.87 20.81 0.73
CA SER A 532 4.27 20.42 0.80
C SER A 532 5.00 21.03 1.99
N VAL A 533 5.92 20.26 2.56
CA VAL A 533 6.95 20.72 3.50
C VAL A 533 8.28 20.68 2.76
N LEU A 534 9.02 21.76 2.80
CA LEU A 534 10.35 21.86 2.20
C LEU A 534 11.43 21.57 3.24
N VAL A 535 12.34 20.66 2.93
CA VAL A 535 13.62 20.49 3.64
C VAL A 535 14.73 20.98 2.73
N ARG A 536 15.47 21.98 3.19
CA ARG A 536 16.59 22.57 2.45
C ARG A 536 17.89 22.29 3.16
N PHE A 537 18.78 21.54 2.50
CA PHE A 537 20.13 21.33 2.95
C PHE A 537 21.07 22.43 2.45
N SER A 538 22.02 22.81 3.28
CA SER A 538 23.10 23.76 2.97
C SER A 538 24.41 23.26 3.59
N GLY A 539 25.52 23.92 3.25
CA GLY A 539 26.83 23.52 3.71
C GLY A 539 27.36 22.27 3.01
N LYS A 540 28.27 21.56 3.64
CA LYS A 540 28.90 20.35 3.12
C LYS A 540 28.78 19.20 4.09
N LEU A 541 28.63 17.99 3.55
CA LEU A 541 28.66 16.77 4.32
C LEU A 541 30.02 16.65 5.02
N GLN A 542 30.03 16.48 6.33
CA GLN A 542 31.25 16.40 7.13
C GLN A 542 31.87 15.01 7.10
N PRO A 543 33.19 14.88 7.30
CA PRO A 543 33.85 13.58 7.34
C PRO A 543 33.20 12.63 8.34
N GLY A 544 32.89 11.41 7.91
CA GLY A 544 32.23 10.40 8.73
C GLY A 544 30.71 10.54 8.86
N VAL A 545 30.13 11.61 8.36
CA VAL A 545 28.67 11.80 8.28
C VAL A 545 28.18 11.27 6.95
N THR A 546 27.09 10.50 6.99
CA THR A 546 26.52 9.80 5.82
C THR A 546 25.14 10.35 5.46
N LEU A 547 24.60 9.92 4.33
CA LEU A 547 23.21 10.27 3.97
C LEU A 547 22.19 9.76 4.99
N ARG A 548 22.45 8.61 5.63
CA ARG A 548 21.59 8.10 6.70
C ARG A 548 21.50 9.09 7.87
N ASP A 549 22.58 9.78 8.16
CA ASP A 549 22.60 10.80 9.21
C ASP A 549 21.77 12.02 8.80
N LEU A 550 21.76 12.38 7.51
CA LEU A 550 20.87 13.42 6.98
C LEU A 550 19.40 12.99 7.02
N VAL A 551 19.11 11.72 6.74
CA VAL A 551 17.76 11.15 6.92
C VAL A 551 17.27 11.36 8.36
N ASN A 552 18.11 11.04 9.34
CA ASN A 552 17.78 11.18 10.75
C ASN A 552 17.85 12.64 11.24
N ALA A 553 18.57 13.52 10.54
CA ALA A 553 18.58 14.96 10.81
C ALA A 553 17.21 15.61 10.55
N ILE A 554 16.46 15.13 9.57
CA ILE A 554 15.13 15.69 9.24
C ILE A 554 14.20 15.66 10.46
N PRO A 555 13.91 14.52 11.11
CA PRO A 555 13.10 14.54 12.34
C PRO A 555 13.76 15.28 13.49
N LEU A 556 15.09 15.22 13.64
CA LEU A 556 15.81 15.95 14.70
C LEU A 556 15.56 17.47 14.62
N TYR A 557 15.70 18.04 13.44
CA TYR A 557 15.47 19.47 13.23
C TYR A 557 13.99 19.85 13.31
N ALA A 558 13.09 18.99 12.85
CA ALA A 558 11.66 19.19 13.02
C ALA A 558 11.26 19.21 14.51
N ILE A 559 11.83 18.33 15.33
CA ILE A 559 11.61 18.31 16.78
C ILE A 559 12.15 19.58 17.42
N LYS A 560 13.35 20.02 17.08
CA LYS A 560 13.96 21.26 17.60
C LYS A 560 13.10 22.50 17.28
N GLN A 561 12.38 22.48 16.15
CA GLN A 561 11.48 23.56 15.75
C GLN A 561 10.03 23.41 16.29
N GLY A 562 9.76 22.39 17.09
CA GLY A 562 8.42 22.14 17.63
C GLY A 562 7.38 21.67 16.61
N LEU A 563 7.82 21.17 15.43
CA LEU A 563 7.01 20.69 14.34
C LEU A 563 6.70 19.18 14.40
N LEU A 564 7.49 18.48 15.20
CA LEU A 564 7.35 17.02 15.41
C LEU A 564 7.52 16.70 16.90
N THR A 565 6.76 15.77 17.43
CA THR A 565 6.91 15.27 18.81
C THR A 565 7.13 13.76 18.80
N VAL A 566 7.90 13.24 19.76
CA VAL A 566 8.05 11.81 20.01
C VAL A 566 6.84 11.28 20.79
N ALA A 567 6.35 12.04 21.76
CA ALA A 567 5.16 11.70 22.52
C ALA A 567 3.94 11.46 21.61
N LYS A 568 3.15 10.42 21.92
CA LYS A 568 2.01 10.01 21.10
C LYS A 568 0.71 10.73 21.48
N ALA A 569 0.51 11.00 22.75
CA ALA A 569 -0.60 11.86 23.17
C ALA A 569 -0.35 13.30 22.70
N GLY A 570 -1.33 13.88 22.01
CA GLY A 570 -1.18 15.23 21.44
C GLY A 570 -0.10 15.32 20.36
N LYS A 571 0.18 14.26 19.64
CA LYS A 571 1.23 14.15 18.60
C LYS A 571 1.15 15.31 17.62
N LYS A 572 2.26 16.04 17.48
CA LYS A 572 2.53 16.94 16.36
C LYS A 572 3.38 16.22 15.33
N ASN A 573 3.00 16.34 14.06
CA ASN A 573 3.77 15.82 12.95
C ASN A 573 3.49 16.64 11.69
N ILE A 574 4.38 17.59 11.39
CA ILE A 574 4.25 18.46 10.23
C ILE A 574 4.24 17.70 8.91
N PHE A 575 4.87 16.54 8.85
CA PHE A 575 4.98 15.72 7.64
C PHE A 575 3.72 14.91 7.38
N SER A 576 2.91 14.63 8.39
CA SER A 576 1.74 13.75 8.28
C SER A 576 0.75 14.26 7.24
N GLY A 577 0.51 13.46 6.20
CA GLY A 577 -0.37 13.79 5.09
C GLY A 577 0.14 14.86 4.14
N ARG A 578 1.39 15.31 4.30
CA ARG A 578 2.02 16.30 3.42
C ARG A 578 3.09 15.66 2.56
N ILE A 579 3.43 16.33 1.48
CA ILE A 579 4.54 15.94 0.61
C ILE A 579 5.82 16.51 1.20
N LEU A 580 6.87 15.69 1.27
CA LEU A 580 8.20 16.13 1.62
C LEU A 580 8.97 16.44 0.34
N GLU A 581 9.32 17.69 0.13
CA GLU A 581 10.19 18.11 -0.95
C GLU A 581 11.58 18.43 -0.39
N ILE A 582 12.62 17.84 -0.98
CA ILE A 582 14.01 17.98 -0.52
C ILE A 582 14.84 18.67 -1.59
N GLU A 583 15.60 19.66 -1.19
CA GLU A 583 16.55 20.39 -2.06
C GLU A 583 17.88 20.70 -1.35
N GLY A 584 18.85 21.18 -2.11
CA GLY A 584 20.17 21.56 -1.60
C GLY A 584 21.23 20.47 -1.75
N LEU A 585 20.90 19.36 -2.40
CA LEU A 585 21.79 18.24 -2.70
C LEU A 585 21.70 17.86 -4.18
N PRO A 586 21.94 18.80 -5.10
CA PRO A 586 21.58 18.64 -6.52
C PRO A 586 22.39 17.57 -7.26
N ASP A 587 23.60 17.26 -6.78
CA ASP A 587 24.54 16.36 -7.45
C ASP A 587 24.53 14.93 -6.86
N LEU A 588 23.58 14.60 -5.96
CA LEU A 588 23.43 13.24 -5.51
C LEU A 588 23.12 12.30 -6.67
N LYS A 589 23.69 11.11 -6.63
CA LYS A 589 23.25 10.03 -7.50
C LYS A 589 21.80 9.63 -7.14
N VAL A 590 21.05 9.14 -8.11
CA VAL A 590 19.63 8.80 -7.89
C VAL A 590 19.47 7.74 -6.79
N GLU A 591 20.38 6.75 -6.72
CA GLU A 591 20.38 5.75 -5.65
C GLU A 591 20.61 6.36 -4.26
N GLN A 592 21.38 7.43 -4.15
CA GLN A 592 21.54 8.20 -2.92
C GLN A 592 20.28 9.01 -2.59
N ALA A 593 19.68 9.64 -3.59
CA ALA A 593 18.43 10.40 -3.41
C ALA A 593 17.29 9.50 -2.94
N PHE A 594 17.27 8.24 -3.37
CA PHE A 594 16.29 7.26 -2.89
C PHE A 594 16.40 7.01 -1.38
N GLU A 595 17.58 6.94 -0.83
CA GLU A 595 17.78 6.80 0.63
C GLU A 595 17.10 7.93 1.42
N LEU A 596 17.18 9.17 0.93
CA LEU A 596 16.49 10.31 1.53
C LEU A 596 14.96 10.23 1.41
N THR A 597 14.44 9.79 0.27
CA THR A 597 12.98 9.74 0.07
C THR A 597 12.34 8.59 0.81
N ASP A 598 13.01 7.46 0.92
CA ASP A 598 12.45 6.23 1.45
C ASP A 598 11.98 6.38 2.90
N ALA A 599 12.79 6.98 3.75
CA ALA A 599 12.46 7.20 5.16
C ALA A 599 11.30 8.18 5.41
N SER A 600 10.85 8.93 4.42
CA SER A 600 9.68 9.80 4.53
C SER A 600 8.40 9.02 4.90
N ALA A 601 8.40 7.71 4.59
CA ALA A 601 7.35 6.78 4.98
C ALA A 601 7.16 6.72 6.50
N GLU A 602 8.23 6.82 7.27
CA GLU A 602 8.19 6.74 8.74
C GLU A 602 7.63 8.01 9.38
N ARG A 603 7.56 9.11 8.63
CA ARG A 603 6.95 10.37 9.05
C ARG A 603 5.49 10.50 8.62
N SER A 604 4.90 9.43 8.06
CA SER A 604 3.55 9.44 7.48
C SER A 604 3.37 10.48 6.38
N ALA A 605 4.43 10.84 5.66
CA ALA A 605 4.35 11.72 4.52
C ALA A 605 3.52 11.10 3.40
N ALA A 606 2.71 11.91 2.72
CA ALA A 606 1.89 11.46 1.60
C ALA A 606 2.74 11.07 0.38
N GLY A 607 3.83 11.79 0.15
CA GLY A 607 4.80 11.56 -0.93
C GLY A 607 6.12 12.22 -0.60
N CYS A 608 7.13 11.97 -1.42
CA CYS A 608 8.44 12.61 -1.30
C CYS A 608 9.11 12.71 -2.65
N THR A 609 9.83 13.80 -2.88
CA THR A 609 10.68 13.99 -4.06
C THR A 609 11.95 14.76 -3.70
N VAL A 610 13.00 14.60 -4.52
CA VAL A 610 14.28 15.30 -4.33
C VAL A 610 14.61 16.08 -5.58
N LYS A 611 14.97 17.35 -5.44
CA LYS A 611 15.46 18.17 -6.56
C LYS A 611 16.91 17.81 -6.89
N LEU A 612 17.13 17.22 -8.04
CA LEU A 612 18.45 16.88 -8.58
C LEU A 612 18.75 17.67 -9.85
N ASN A 613 20.04 17.78 -10.20
CA ASN A 613 20.49 18.22 -11.51
C ASN A 613 20.18 17.18 -12.58
N LYS A 614 20.30 17.58 -13.87
CA LYS A 614 20.04 16.68 -15.02
C LYS A 614 21.05 15.53 -15.11
N GLU A 615 22.31 15.80 -14.82
CA GLU A 615 23.44 14.91 -15.06
C GLU A 615 23.28 13.56 -14.33
N PRO A 616 22.98 13.53 -13.01
CA PRO A 616 22.73 12.27 -12.31
C PRO A 616 21.56 11.49 -12.90
N ILE A 617 20.53 12.18 -13.36
CA ILE A 617 19.33 11.54 -13.93
C ILE A 617 19.63 10.98 -15.31
N ILE A 618 20.38 11.71 -16.16
CA ILE A 618 20.83 11.24 -17.47
C ILE A 618 21.67 9.96 -17.33
N GLU A 619 22.64 9.97 -16.41
CA GLU A 619 23.47 8.80 -16.10
C GLU A 619 22.60 7.60 -15.73
N TYR A 620 21.63 7.82 -14.84
CA TYR A 620 20.73 6.79 -14.36
C TYR A 620 19.81 6.24 -15.47
N MET A 621 19.24 7.09 -16.33
CA MET A 621 18.42 6.65 -17.46
C MET A 621 19.20 5.79 -18.45
N LYS A 622 20.43 6.18 -18.80
CA LYS A 622 21.31 5.38 -19.67
C LYS A 622 21.60 4.00 -19.09
N SER A 623 21.92 3.95 -17.82
CA SER A 623 22.15 2.71 -17.08
C SER A 623 20.91 1.81 -17.12
N ASN A 624 19.73 2.37 -16.84
CA ASN A 624 18.51 1.60 -16.70
C ASN A 624 17.95 1.05 -18.01
N ILE A 625 18.22 1.71 -19.15
CA ILE A 625 17.91 1.15 -20.47
C ILE A 625 18.67 -0.17 -20.66
N VAL A 626 19.94 -0.23 -20.29
CA VAL A 626 20.76 -1.45 -20.37
C VAL A 626 20.19 -2.53 -19.45
N LEU A 627 19.79 -2.18 -18.23
CA LEU A 627 19.15 -3.12 -17.31
C LEU A 627 17.86 -3.71 -17.89
N MET A 628 16.97 -2.88 -18.43
CA MET A 628 15.71 -3.36 -19.02
C MET A 628 15.93 -4.27 -20.23
N LYS A 629 16.93 -3.99 -21.05
CA LYS A 629 17.32 -4.90 -22.15
C LYS A 629 17.81 -6.25 -21.62
N ASN A 630 18.57 -6.25 -20.51
CA ASN A 630 18.96 -7.49 -19.84
C ASN A 630 17.74 -8.24 -19.28
N MET A 631 16.76 -7.54 -18.71
CA MET A 631 15.52 -8.18 -18.26
C MET A 631 14.78 -8.86 -19.42
N ILE A 632 14.71 -8.24 -20.59
CA ILE A 632 14.09 -8.83 -21.79
C ILE A 632 14.86 -10.09 -22.20
N ALA A 633 16.18 -10.03 -22.27
CA ALA A 633 17.02 -11.18 -22.61
C ALA A 633 16.91 -12.33 -21.61
N ASP A 634 16.76 -12.02 -20.31
CA ASP A 634 16.53 -12.96 -19.23
C ASP A 634 15.12 -13.60 -19.24
N GLY A 635 14.25 -13.18 -20.17
CA GLY A 635 12.93 -13.76 -20.37
C GLY A 635 11.89 -13.37 -19.31
N TYR A 636 11.98 -12.17 -18.73
CA TYR A 636 10.89 -11.60 -17.96
C TYR A 636 9.66 -11.47 -18.84
N LYS A 637 8.51 -11.89 -18.30
CA LYS A 637 7.25 -11.90 -19.06
C LYS A 637 6.77 -10.48 -19.35
N ASP A 638 5.96 -10.32 -20.40
CA ASP A 638 5.49 -9.04 -20.92
C ASP A 638 6.62 -8.07 -21.34
N PRO A 639 7.48 -8.46 -22.30
CA PRO A 639 8.57 -7.58 -22.73
C PRO A 639 8.08 -6.26 -23.34
N ARG A 640 6.86 -6.19 -23.87
CA ARG A 640 6.28 -4.97 -24.44
C ARG A 640 6.21 -3.80 -23.45
N THR A 641 5.95 -4.09 -22.19
CA THR A 641 5.97 -3.05 -21.15
C THR A 641 7.38 -2.49 -20.94
N LEU A 642 8.39 -3.36 -20.90
CA LEU A 642 9.80 -2.95 -20.80
C LEU A 642 10.24 -2.17 -22.05
N GLU A 643 9.86 -2.62 -23.24
CA GLU A 643 10.16 -1.94 -24.52
C GLU A 643 9.54 -0.53 -24.56
N ARG A 644 8.28 -0.37 -24.15
CA ARG A 644 7.63 0.94 -24.04
C ARG A 644 8.39 1.86 -23.08
N ARG A 645 8.83 1.33 -21.95
CA ARG A 645 9.59 2.12 -20.96
C ARG A 645 10.96 2.50 -21.46
N ILE A 646 11.68 1.62 -22.17
CA ILE A 646 12.95 1.93 -22.85
C ILE A 646 12.76 3.09 -23.83
N LYS A 647 11.77 3.01 -24.71
CA LYS A 647 11.47 4.07 -25.68
C LYS A 647 11.12 5.41 -25.02
N ALA A 648 10.39 5.37 -23.90
CA ALA A 648 10.08 6.57 -23.14
C ALA A 648 11.33 7.21 -22.51
N MET A 649 12.26 6.41 -21.99
CA MET A 649 13.55 6.90 -21.48
C MET A 649 14.43 7.46 -22.58
N GLU A 650 14.51 6.79 -23.74
CA GLU A 650 15.25 7.28 -24.92
C GLU A 650 14.69 8.61 -25.43
N LYS A 651 13.36 8.74 -25.46
CA LYS A 651 12.69 9.99 -25.82
C LYS A 651 13.04 11.12 -24.87
N TRP A 652 13.05 10.86 -23.57
CA TRP A 652 13.44 11.86 -22.56
C TRP A 652 14.91 12.24 -22.70
N LEU A 653 15.81 11.26 -22.94
CA LEU A 653 17.24 11.49 -23.14
C LEU A 653 17.56 12.32 -24.40
N ALA A 654 16.70 12.28 -25.41
CA ALA A 654 16.87 13.09 -26.63
C ALA A 654 16.70 14.59 -26.37
N ASN A 655 15.89 14.97 -25.36
CA ASN A 655 15.71 16.35 -24.90
C ASN A 655 15.45 16.36 -23.38
N PRO A 656 16.49 16.21 -22.55
CA PRO A 656 16.33 16.15 -21.11
C PRO A 656 15.83 17.47 -20.51
N GLU A 657 14.63 17.48 -19.98
CA GLU A 657 14.04 18.59 -19.26
C GLU A 657 13.50 18.14 -17.92
N LEU A 658 13.65 18.98 -16.89
CA LEU A 658 13.14 18.77 -15.56
C LEU A 658 12.27 19.93 -15.14
N LEU A 659 11.21 19.62 -14.39
CA LEU A 659 10.39 20.63 -13.72
C LEU A 659 11.18 21.31 -12.60
N GLU A 660 10.81 22.54 -12.33
CA GLU A 660 11.36 23.34 -11.23
C GLU A 660 10.23 24.01 -10.45
N ALA A 661 10.40 24.13 -9.14
CA ALA A 661 9.50 24.95 -8.33
C ALA A 661 9.61 26.43 -8.73
N ASP A 662 8.50 27.13 -8.64
CA ASP A 662 8.52 28.57 -8.78
C ASP A 662 9.20 29.22 -7.55
N LYS A 663 9.83 30.36 -7.75
CA LYS A 663 10.61 31.03 -6.67
C LYS A 663 9.76 31.48 -5.50
N ASP A 664 8.50 31.79 -5.75
CA ASP A 664 7.52 32.25 -4.81
C ASP A 664 6.53 31.13 -4.38
N ALA A 665 6.91 29.87 -4.60
CA ALA A 665 6.12 28.74 -4.14
C ALA A 665 5.96 28.75 -2.60
N GLU A 666 4.78 28.42 -2.14
CA GLU A 666 4.44 28.37 -0.72
C GLU A 666 4.49 26.93 -0.19
N TYR A 667 5.02 26.79 1.03
CA TYR A 667 5.14 25.52 1.76
C TYR A 667 4.48 25.64 3.14
N ALA A 668 3.92 24.55 3.64
CA ALA A 668 3.36 24.47 4.98
C ALA A 668 4.42 24.74 6.07
N ALA A 669 5.66 24.34 5.81
CA ALA A 669 6.83 24.66 6.61
C ALA A 669 8.10 24.54 5.76
N VAL A 670 9.14 25.25 6.18
CA VAL A 670 10.49 25.15 5.62
C VAL A 670 11.44 24.76 6.76
N ILE A 671 12.14 23.65 6.60
CA ILE A 671 13.12 23.15 7.56
C ILE A 671 14.50 23.30 6.92
N GLU A 672 15.34 24.18 7.44
CA GLU A 672 16.69 24.39 6.96
C GLU A 672 17.68 23.60 7.81
N ILE A 673 18.53 22.83 7.15
CA ILE A 673 19.54 21.99 7.80
C ILE A 673 20.90 22.34 7.22
N ASN A 674 21.78 22.90 8.04
CA ASN A 674 23.16 23.14 7.69
C ASN A 674 23.99 21.88 8.01
N MET A 675 24.48 21.21 6.98
CA MET A 675 25.29 20.00 7.14
C MET A 675 26.62 20.26 7.85
N ASP A 676 27.12 21.51 7.83
CA ASP A 676 28.34 21.87 8.56
C ASP A 676 28.18 21.73 10.09
N ASP A 677 26.95 21.72 10.59
CA ASP A 677 26.64 21.58 12.02
C ASP A 677 26.55 20.14 12.50
N ILE A 678 26.53 19.17 11.57
CA ILE A 678 26.44 17.73 11.85
C ILE A 678 27.83 17.15 11.82
N LYS A 679 28.37 16.79 12.99
CA LYS A 679 29.78 16.34 13.15
C LYS A 679 29.94 14.87 13.48
N GLU A 680 28.85 14.19 13.81
CA GLU A 680 28.81 12.76 14.17
C GLU A 680 27.51 12.12 13.69
N PRO A 681 27.41 10.78 13.66
CA PRO A 681 26.19 10.09 13.29
C PRO A 681 24.98 10.47 14.14
N ILE A 682 23.81 10.47 13.49
CA ILE A 682 22.50 10.62 14.13
C ILE A 682 21.77 9.29 14.02
N ILE A 683 21.31 8.77 15.15
CA ILE A 683 20.66 7.46 15.23
C ILE A 683 19.22 7.60 15.74
N ALA A 684 18.35 6.68 15.32
CA ALA A 684 17.05 6.54 15.94
C ALA A 684 17.11 5.53 17.10
N CYS A 685 16.56 5.90 18.23
CA CYS A 685 16.51 5.09 19.45
C CYS A 685 15.45 3.98 19.35
N PRO A 686 15.52 2.96 20.19
CA PRO A 686 14.62 1.82 20.14
C PRO A 686 13.13 2.19 20.17
N ASN A 687 12.39 1.50 19.29
CA ASN A 687 10.95 1.43 19.17
C ASN A 687 10.27 2.66 18.57
N ASP A 688 11.01 3.68 18.14
CA ASP A 688 10.43 4.84 17.46
C ASP A 688 11.43 5.46 16.46
N PRO A 689 11.12 5.52 15.16
CA PRO A 689 12.01 6.14 14.17
C PRO A 689 12.09 7.68 14.28
N ASP A 690 11.21 8.32 15.04
CA ASP A 690 11.26 9.76 15.32
C ASP A 690 12.09 10.11 16.57
N ASP A 691 12.37 9.11 17.43
CA ASP A 691 13.18 9.31 18.64
C ASP A 691 14.68 9.30 18.30
N VAL A 692 15.15 10.40 17.75
CA VAL A 692 16.50 10.55 17.22
C VAL A 692 17.43 11.33 18.16
N CYS A 693 18.69 10.91 18.20
CA CYS A 693 19.73 11.58 18.99
C CYS A 693 21.09 11.43 18.29
N PHE A 694 22.08 12.19 18.74
CA PHE A 694 23.46 11.96 18.33
C PHE A 694 24.00 10.64 18.88
N MET A 695 24.84 9.97 18.09
CA MET A 695 25.46 8.69 18.47
C MET A 695 26.15 8.76 19.83
N SER A 696 26.85 9.86 20.13
CA SER A 696 27.56 10.08 21.38
C SER A 696 26.67 9.95 22.63
N GLU A 697 25.39 10.26 22.52
CA GLU A 697 24.42 10.15 23.60
C GLU A 697 24.09 8.68 23.98
N ARG A 698 24.47 7.73 23.13
CA ARG A 698 24.27 6.29 23.32
C ARG A 698 25.57 5.49 23.28
N SER A 699 26.72 6.15 23.26
CA SER A 699 28.04 5.48 23.27
C SER A 699 28.17 4.49 24.43
N GLY A 700 28.79 3.35 24.14
CA GLY A 700 28.96 2.24 25.10
C GLY A 700 27.77 1.30 25.21
N THR A 701 26.62 1.58 24.63
CA THR A 701 25.49 0.65 24.60
C THR A 701 25.92 -0.65 23.92
N LYS A 702 25.76 -1.79 24.61
CA LYS A 702 26.07 -3.12 24.07
C LYS A 702 25.16 -3.44 22.88
N ILE A 703 25.70 -3.99 21.83
CA ILE A 703 24.99 -4.49 20.67
C ILE A 703 25.14 -6.02 20.60
N ASP A 704 24.03 -6.73 20.50
CA ASP A 704 24.00 -8.19 20.43
C ASP A 704 23.97 -8.68 18.99
N GLU A 705 23.17 -8.03 18.12
CA GLU A 705 23.06 -8.36 16.71
C GLU A 705 23.09 -7.08 15.85
N VAL A 706 23.50 -7.24 14.60
CA VAL A 706 23.54 -6.16 13.61
C VAL A 706 22.88 -6.65 12.32
N PHE A 707 22.07 -5.79 11.71
CA PHE A 707 21.49 -6.01 10.39
C PHE A 707 21.92 -4.93 9.41
N ILE A 708 22.55 -5.33 8.30
CA ILE A 708 22.85 -4.47 7.15
C ILE A 708 22.06 -4.96 5.95
N GLY A 709 21.09 -4.21 5.53
CA GLY A 709 20.16 -4.52 4.44
C GLY A 709 19.02 -3.52 4.40
N SER A 710 17.97 -3.82 3.70
CA SER A 710 16.76 -3.02 3.49
C SER A 710 16.75 -2.22 2.18
N CYS A 711 15.58 -1.63 1.87
CA CYS A 711 15.39 -0.74 0.74
C CYS A 711 16.26 0.53 0.78
N MET A 712 16.69 0.97 1.96
CA MET A 712 17.57 2.12 2.13
C MET A 712 19.05 1.82 1.83
N THR A 713 19.39 0.60 1.46
CA THR A 713 20.78 0.22 1.16
C THR A 713 21.02 0.11 -0.34
N ASN A 714 22.25 0.35 -0.73
CA ASN A 714 22.77 0.17 -2.08
C ASN A 714 24.16 -0.45 -2.01
N ILE A 715 24.75 -0.79 -3.14
CA ILE A 715 26.05 -1.50 -3.19
C ILE A 715 27.16 -0.79 -2.41
N GLY A 716 27.16 0.53 -2.39
CA GLY A 716 28.16 1.34 -1.67
C GLY A 716 28.19 1.05 -0.17
N HIS A 717 27.04 0.85 0.45
CA HIS A 717 26.93 0.52 1.88
C HIS A 717 27.59 -0.82 2.21
N PHE A 718 27.44 -1.82 1.35
CA PHE A 718 28.04 -3.16 1.53
C PHE A 718 29.56 -3.14 1.27
N ARG A 719 30.01 -2.34 0.30
CA ARG A 719 31.44 -2.10 0.09
C ARG A 719 32.08 -1.42 1.30
N ALA A 720 31.40 -0.40 1.86
CA ALA A 720 31.86 0.28 3.07
C ALA A 720 31.93 -0.67 4.26
N ALA A 721 30.88 -1.46 4.51
CA ALA A 721 30.86 -2.46 5.57
C ALA A 721 31.97 -3.50 5.40
N SER A 722 32.15 -4.02 4.20
CA SER A 722 33.26 -4.95 3.88
C SER A 722 34.62 -4.33 4.15
N LYS A 723 34.82 -3.07 3.75
CA LYS A 723 36.11 -2.38 3.98
C LYS A 723 36.39 -2.18 5.48
N LEU A 724 35.40 -1.83 6.28
CA LEU A 724 35.51 -1.66 7.72
C LEU A 724 35.81 -2.98 8.47
N LEU A 725 35.35 -4.11 7.92
CA LEU A 725 35.51 -5.46 8.48
C LEU A 725 36.71 -6.23 7.86
N GLU A 726 37.44 -5.62 6.94
CA GLU A 726 38.57 -6.24 6.28
C GLU A 726 39.61 -6.75 7.29
N GLY A 727 40.06 -7.98 7.13
CA GLY A 727 41.02 -8.62 8.03
C GLY A 727 40.47 -9.07 9.38
N LYS A 728 39.17 -8.89 9.62
CA LYS A 728 38.52 -9.42 10.83
C LYS A 728 38.06 -10.86 10.63
N ALA A 729 38.27 -11.66 11.69
CA ALA A 729 37.62 -12.94 11.88
C ALA A 729 37.00 -12.90 13.28
N ASP A 730 35.83 -13.50 13.47
CA ASP A 730 35.19 -13.62 14.78
C ASP A 730 34.82 -12.26 15.42
N ILE A 731 33.94 -11.51 14.76
CA ILE A 731 33.33 -10.31 15.35
C ILE A 731 32.42 -10.69 16.55
N PRO A 732 32.30 -9.78 17.57
CA PRO A 732 31.60 -10.11 18.82
C PRO A 732 30.08 -10.17 18.73
N VAL A 733 29.48 -9.91 17.57
CA VAL A 733 28.03 -9.86 17.35
C VAL A 733 27.61 -10.82 16.25
N ARG A 734 26.33 -11.18 16.22
CA ARG A 734 25.76 -11.83 15.04
C ARG A 734 25.47 -10.75 13.99
N LEU A 735 26.09 -10.86 12.83
CA LEU A 735 25.92 -9.93 11.71
C LEU A 735 25.09 -10.59 10.60
N TRP A 736 23.99 -9.94 10.25
CA TRP A 736 23.14 -10.31 9.12
C TRP A 736 23.37 -9.32 7.97
N VAL A 737 23.59 -9.84 6.76
CA VAL A 737 23.81 -9.04 5.57
C VAL A 737 22.88 -9.51 4.46
N ALA A 738 22.01 -8.61 3.97
CA ALA A 738 21.06 -8.87 2.89
C ALA A 738 21.18 -7.78 1.83
N PRO A 739 21.88 -8.00 0.71
CA PRO A 739 21.95 -7.04 -0.39
C PRO A 739 20.55 -6.73 -0.95
N PRO A 740 20.33 -5.53 -1.51
CA PRO A 740 19.00 -5.14 -1.96
C PRO A 740 18.54 -5.89 -3.21
N THR A 741 19.44 -6.23 -4.13
CA THR A 741 19.10 -6.97 -5.36
C THR A 741 20.10 -8.07 -5.68
N LYS A 742 19.69 -9.02 -6.52
CA LYS A 742 20.59 -10.05 -7.06
C LYS A 742 21.77 -9.46 -7.84
N MET A 743 21.60 -8.28 -8.42
CA MET A 743 22.64 -7.59 -9.17
C MET A 743 23.71 -7.06 -8.20
N ASP A 744 23.29 -6.43 -7.10
CA ASP A 744 24.21 -6.01 -6.03
C ASP A 744 24.96 -7.21 -5.43
N ALA A 745 24.24 -8.31 -5.15
CA ALA A 745 24.83 -9.54 -4.62
C ALA A 745 25.89 -10.13 -5.56
N LYS A 746 25.59 -10.15 -6.88
CA LYS A 746 26.53 -10.63 -7.88
C LYS A 746 27.80 -9.79 -7.93
N GLU A 747 27.64 -8.47 -8.05
CA GLU A 747 28.79 -7.56 -8.14
C GLU A 747 29.64 -7.59 -6.86
N LEU A 748 29.04 -7.59 -5.68
CA LEU A 748 29.74 -7.75 -4.40
C LEU A 748 30.51 -9.08 -4.30
N SER A 749 29.96 -10.15 -4.88
CA SER A 749 30.64 -11.45 -4.95
C SER A 749 31.82 -11.40 -5.89
N ASP A 750 31.65 -10.82 -7.08
CA ASP A 750 32.70 -10.70 -8.10
C ASP A 750 33.85 -9.80 -7.62
N GLU A 751 33.55 -8.76 -6.84
CA GLU A 751 34.54 -7.88 -6.20
C GLU A 751 35.21 -8.50 -4.96
N GLY A 752 34.74 -9.66 -4.48
CA GLY A 752 35.31 -10.40 -3.33
C GLY A 752 34.78 -9.97 -1.96
N HIS A 753 33.80 -9.06 -1.90
CA HIS A 753 33.26 -8.58 -0.63
C HIS A 753 32.51 -9.64 0.17
N TYR A 754 31.88 -10.61 -0.51
CA TYR A 754 31.26 -11.76 0.16
C TYR A 754 32.28 -12.58 0.96
N GLY A 755 33.49 -12.75 0.42
CA GLY A 755 34.61 -13.46 1.11
C GLY A 755 35.03 -12.70 2.36
N VAL A 756 35.13 -11.37 2.31
CA VAL A 756 35.51 -10.54 3.46
C VAL A 756 34.45 -10.61 4.56
N LEU A 757 33.16 -10.38 4.20
CA LEU A 757 32.06 -10.40 5.14
C LEU A 757 31.86 -11.79 5.76
N GLY A 758 31.95 -12.85 4.96
CA GLY A 758 31.85 -14.23 5.44
C GLY A 758 32.99 -14.61 6.41
N ARG A 759 34.20 -14.17 6.14
CA ARG A 759 35.35 -14.40 7.05
C ARG A 759 35.15 -13.67 8.38
N ALA A 760 34.56 -12.50 8.38
CA ALA A 760 34.19 -11.76 9.59
C ALA A 760 33.06 -12.44 10.40
N GLY A 761 32.38 -13.44 9.85
CA GLY A 761 31.28 -14.16 10.48
C GLY A 761 29.90 -13.67 10.09
N ALA A 762 29.77 -12.87 9.02
CA ALA A 762 28.50 -12.41 8.54
C ALA A 762 27.65 -13.56 7.97
N ARG A 763 26.38 -13.57 8.31
CA ARG A 763 25.39 -14.41 7.68
C ARG A 763 24.84 -13.68 6.44
N MET A 764 25.25 -14.19 5.28
CA MET A 764 24.81 -13.65 3.99
C MET A 764 23.42 -14.22 3.65
N GLU A 765 22.46 -13.35 3.46
CA GLU A 765 21.07 -13.69 3.18
C GLU A 765 20.70 -13.41 1.71
N MET A 766 19.65 -14.07 1.25
CA MET A 766 19.05 -13.79 -0.06
C MET A 766 18.61 -12.33 -0.14
N PRO A 767 18.83 -11.66 -1.28
CA PRO A 767 18.30 -10.31 -1.49
C PRO A 767 16.80 -10.18 -1.23
N GLY A 768 16.42 -9.23 -0.39
CA GLY A 768 15.02 -9.01 -0.03
C GLY A 768 14.82 -8.35 1.33
N CYS A 769 13.57 -8.39 1.80
CA CYS A 769 13.08 -7.70 2.98
C CYS A 769 12.74 -8.61 4.16
N SER A 770 13.05 -9.90 4.09
CA SER A 770 12.61 -10.90 5.09
C SER A 770 12.96 -10.49 6.53
N LEU A 771 14.24 -10.20 6.82
CA LEU A 771 14.67 -9.79 8.16
C LEU A 771 14.19 -8.37 8.51
N CYS A 772 14.27 -7.42 7.57
CA CYS A 772 13.80 -6.05 7.79
C CYS A 772 12.32 -5.99 8.24
N MET A 773 11.51 -6.91 7.74
CA MET A 773 10.10 -7.04 8.08
C MET A 773 9.86 -7.98 9.29
N GLY A 774 10.81 -8.83 9.64
CA GLY A 774 10.63 -9.85 10.68
C GLY A 774 9.63 -10.95 10.34
N ASN A 775 9.36 -11.15 9.05
CA ASN A 775 8.34 -12.11 8.58
C ASN A 775 8.84 -13.55 8.60
N GLN A 776 10.02 -13.78 8.05
CA GLN A 776 10.56 -15.13 7.83
C GLN A 776 11.89 -15.37 8.56
N ALA A 777 12.61 -14.31 8.90
CA ALA A 777 13.79 -14.35 9.72
C ALA A 777 13.70 -13.27 10.81
N GLN A 778 14.18 -13.59 12.01
CA GLN A 778 14.16 -12.69 13.16
C GLN A 778 15.48 -12.78 13.94
N VAL A 779 15.85 -11.69 14.60
CA VAL A 779 16.90 -11.68 15.62
C VAL A 779 16.42 -12.38 16.89
N HIS A 780 17.31 -12.75 17.80
CA HIS A 780 16.89 -13.45 19.02
C HIS A 780 16.07 -12.55 19.95
N GLU A 781 15.24 -13.16 20.77
CA GLU A 781 14.39 -12.47 21.74
C GLU A 781 15.23 -11.62 22.70
N GLY A 782 14.81 -10.38 22.91
CA GLY A 782 15.46 -9.44 23.85
C GLY A 782 16.75 -8.81 23.32
N ALA A 783 17.14 -9.07 22.05
CA ALA A 783 18.38 -8.52 21.49
C ALA A 783 18.36 -6.99 21.39
N THR A 784 19.51 -6.37 21.65
CA THR A 784 19.82 -5.00 21.27
C THR A 784 20.49 -5.01 19.90
N VAL A 785 19.89 -4.31 18.95
CA VAL A 785 20.24 -4.39 17.53
C VAL A 785 20.61 -3.03 16.98
N MET A 786 21.69 -2.95 16.19
CA MET A 786 21.93 -1.84 15.28
C MET A 786 21.50 -2.27 13.87
N SER A 787 20.62 -1.51 13.25
CA SER A 787 20.00 -1.88 11.99
C SER A 787 20.00 -0.75 10.95
N THR A 788 20.17 -1.10 9.71
CA THR A 788 19.97 -0.21 8.56
C THR A 788 18.55 -0.24 8.02
N SER A 789 17.64 -0.98 8.65
CA SER A 789 16.23 -1.00 8.27
C SER A 789 15.58 0.38 8.41
N THR A 790 14.39 0.53 7.87
CA THR A 790 13.67 1.82 7.85
C THR A 790 12.93 2.10 9.13
N ARG A 791 12.48 1.05 9.84
CA ARG A 791 11.65 1.19 11.03
C ARG A 791 12.05 0.21 12.12
N ASN A 792 11.80 0.63 13.35
CA ASN A 792 12.15 -0.09 14.57
C ASN A 792 10.97 -0.22 15.54
N PHE A 793 9.77 -0.39 15.02
CA PHE A 793 8.59 -0.63 15.85
C PHE A 793 8.78 -1.82 16.79
N PRO A 794 8.11 -1.82 17.95
CA PRO A 794 8.20 -2.94 18.89
C PRO A 794 7.96 -4.29 18.22
N ASN A 795 8.77 -5.28 18.56
CA ASN A 795 8.68 -6.66 18.08
C ASN A 795 8.86 -6.87 16.56
N ARG A 796 9.25 -5.85 15.79
CA ARG A 796 9.33 -5.96 14.33
C ARG A 796 10.47 -6.90 13.87
N LEU A 797 11.69 -6.72 14.37
CA LEU A 797 12.83 -7.56 14.00
C LEU A 797 12.92 -8.86 14.83
N GLY A 798 12.20 -8.93 15.93
CA GLY A 798 12.17 -10.04 16.87
C GLY A 798 11.41 -9.65 18.13
N LYS A 799 11.07 -10.64 18.92
CA LYS A 799 10.26 -10.45 20.14
C LYS A 799 11.09 -9.71 21.21
N ASN A 800 10.49 -8.68 21.84
CA ASN A 800 11.07 -7.88 22.92
C ASN A 800 12.44 -7.25 22.58
N THR A 801 12.68 -6.91 21.32
CA THR A 801 13.96 -6.37 20.85
C THR A 801 14.06 -4.86 21.01
N PHE A 802 15.30 -4.37 21.13
CA PHE A 802 15.63 -2.93 21.22
C PHE A 802 16.45 -2.56 19.98
N VAL A 803 15.81 -1.96 18.99
CA VAL A 803 16.41 -1.72 17.67
C VAL A 803 16.76 -0.25 17.49
N TYR A 804 18.05 0.03 17.34
CA TYR A 804 18.58 1.31 16.88
C TYR A 804 18.63 1.33 15.36
N LEU A 805 18.35 2.50 14.76
CA LEU A 805 18.50 2.71 13.32
C LEU A 805 19.68 3.63 13.04
N GLY A 806 20.58 3.20 12.19
CA GLY A 806 21.78 3.95 11.82
C GLY A 806 22.28 3.63 10.43
N SER A 807 23.41 4.25 10.06
CA SER A 807 24.08 3.99 8.78
C SER A 807 24.70 2.59 8.72
N ALA A 808 24.94 2.10 7.51
CA ALA A 808 25.65 0.84 7.30
C ALA A 808 27.08 0.90 7.82
N GLU A 809 27.73 2.03 7.71
CA GLU A 809 29.07 2.30 8.22
C GLU A 809 29.10 2.20 9.75
N LEU A 810 28.17 2.85 10.43
CA LEU A 810 28.04 2.75 11.88
C LEU A 810 27.71 1.31 12.31
N ALA A 811 26.79 0.67 11.60
CA ALA A 811 26.42 -0.73 11.85
C ALA A 811 27.63 -1.68 11.75
N ALA A 812 28.47 -1.50 10.73
CA ALA A 812 29.71 -2.27 10.58
C ALA A 812 30.69 -2.00 11.73
N ILE A 813 30.84 -0.76 12.16
CA ILE A 813 31.69 -0.38 13.31
C ILE A 813 31.14 -0.99 14.61
N CYS A 814 29.81 -0.93 14.82
CA CYS A 814 29.17 -1.63 15.94
C CYS A 814 29.41 -3.12 15.93
N SER A 815 29.40 -3.77 14.73
CA SER A 815 29.71 -5.19 14.58
C SER A 815 31.12 -5.53 15.04
N LYS A 816 32.07 -4.65 14.72
CA LYS A 816 33.48 -4.79 15.05
C LYS A 816 33.75 -4.62 16.55
N LEU A 817 33.03 -3.71 17.20
CA LEU A 817 33.26 -3.31 18.59
C LEU A 817 32.32 -3.99 19.60
N GLY A 818 31.19 -4.53 19.16
CA GLY A 818 30.15 -5.10 20.02
C GLY A 818 29.34 -4.05 20.80
N LYS A 819 29.45 -2.78 20.43
CA LYS A 819 28.81 -1.64 21.11
C LYS A 819 28.65 -0.46 20.17
N ILE A 820 27.82 0.52 20.57
CA ILE A 820 27.79 1.84 19.93
C ILE A 820 29.10 2.55 20.31
N PRO A 821 29.89 3.00 19.30
CA PRO A 821 31.20 3.60 19.58
C PRO A 821 31.13 4.97 20.25
N THR A 822 32.22 5.40 20.87
CA THR A 822 32.43 6.82 21.15
C THR A 822 32.76 7.57 19.86
N VAL A 823 32.72 8.91 19.88
CA VAL A 823 33.08 9.72 18.71
C VAL A 823 34.53 9.41 18.27
N GLU A 824 35.45 9.27 19.21
CA GLU A 824 36.86 8.96 18.93
C GLU A 824 37.03 7.57 18.32
N GLU A 825 36.34 6.56 18.86
CA GLU A 825 36.33 5.20 18.32
C GLU A 825 35.72 5.18 16.89
N TYR A 826 34.63 5.94 16.67
CA TYR A 826 34.01 6.07 15.36
C TYR A 826 34.97 6.70 14.36
N GLN A 827 35.54 7.86 14.67
CA GLN A 827 36.49 8.58 13.80
C GLN A 827 37.71 7.74 13.46
N ALA A 828 38.24 6.96 14.43
CA ALA A 828 39.37 6.06 14.21
C ALA A 828 39.07 4.95 13.21
N ASN A 829 37.80 4.54 13.06
CA ASN A 829 37.39 3.50 12.12
C ASN A 829 36.92 4.06 10.77
N ILE A 830 36.18 5.19 10.75
CA ILE A 830 35.55 5.69 9.53
C ILE A 830 36.54 6.37 8.58
N GLY A 831 37.73 6.72 9.04
CA GLY A 831 38.73 7.43 8.23
C GLY A 831 39.04 6.76 6.90
N ILE A 832 39.15 5.41 6.86
CA ILE A 832 39.40 4.65 5.64
C ILE A 832 38.29 4.83 4.59
N ILE A 833 37.04 4.98 5.04
CA ILE A 833 35.89 5.22 4.15
C ILE A 833 35.95 6.62 3.56
N ASN A 834 36.33 7.62 4.37
CA ASN A 834 36.50 8.99 3.90
C ASN A 834 37.59 9.11 2.84
N GLU A 835 38.68 8.33 2.99
CA GLU A 835 39.80 8.32 2.05
C GLU A 835 39.47 7.61 0.72
N GLN A 836 38.61 6.61 0.73
CA GLN A 836 38.29 5.76 -0.42
C GLN A 836 36.85 5.95 -0.92
N GLY A 837 36.19 7.04 -0.56
CA GLY A 837 34.79 7.30 -0.88
C GLY A 837 34.43 7.14 -2.34
N ASP A 838 35.24 7.66 -3.26
CA ASP A 838 35.01 7.58 -4.71
C ASP A 838 35.00 6.15 -5.26
N GLN A 839 35.75 5.25 -4.63
CA GLN A 839 35.78 3.83 -5.02
C GLN A 839 34.64 3.05 -4.39
N ILE A 840 34.30 3.35 -3.13
CA ILE A 840 33.31 2.65 -2.34
C ILE A 840 31.89 3.00 -2.83
N TYR A 841 31.61 4.28 -3.00
CA TYR A 841 30.28 4.80 -3.37
C TYR A 841 30.06 4.93 -4.88
N ARG A 842 30.72 4.09 -5.64
CA ARG A 842 30.44 3.89 -7.06
C ARG A 842 29.21 2.99 -7.20
N TYR A 843 28.20 3.49 -7.91
CA TYR A 843 26.92 2.79 -8.03
C TYR A 843 26.88 1.85 -9.26
N MET A 844 25.77 1.09 -9.37
CA MET A 844 25.53 0.16 -10.46
C MET A 844 25.15 0.89 -11.74
N ASN A 845 26.15 1.32 -12.53
CA ASN A 845 25.95 1.85 -13.86
C ASN A 845 26.05 0.71 -14.88
N PHE A 846 24.92 0.09 -15.21
CA PHE A 846 24.87 -1.12 -16.04
C PHE A 846 25.48 -0.92 -17.43
N ASN A 847 25.39 0.28 -17.99
CA ASN A 847 26.02 0.65 -19.25
C ASN A 847 27.55 0.77 -19.18
N GLU A 848 28.15 0.68 -18.01
CA GLU A 848 29.59 0.68 -17.76
C GLU A 848 30.12 -0.73 -17.38
N ILE A 849 29.24 -1.70 -17.27
CA ILE A 849 29.58 -3.11 -16.91
C ILE A 849 29.51 -3.94 -18.20
N ASP A 850 30.64 -4.47 -18.65
CA ASP A 850 30.78 -5.17 -19.94
C ASP A 850 29.75 -6.30 -20.10
N SER A 851 29.57 -7.14 -19.06
CA SER A 851 28.63 -8.26 -19.12
C SER A 851 27.18 -7.86 -19.35
N TYR A 852 26.75 -6.69 -18.88
CA TYR A 852 25.42 -6.15 -19.12
C TYR A 852 25.29 -5.52 -20.50
N ASN A 853 26.33 -4.81 -20.97
CA ASN A 853 26.37 -4.23 -22.31
C ASN A 853 26.32 -5.27 -23.41
N GLU A 854 27.14 -6.33 -23.29
CA GLU A 854 27.15 -7.43 -24.26
C GLU A 854 25.76 -8.07 -24.45
N VAL A 855 25.04 -8.29 -23.36
CA VAL A 855 23.67 -8.79 -23.41
C VAL A 855 22.71 -7.76 -24.01
N ALA A 856 22.81 -6.49 -23.61
CA ALA A 856 21.94 -5.43 -24.10
C ALA A 856 22.05 -5.21 -25.62
N GLU A 857 23.24 -5.39 -26.21
CA GLU A 857 23.46 -5.31 -27.66
C GLU A 857 22.72 -6.39 -28.46
N THR A 858 22.36 -7.50 -27.82
CA THR A 858 21.60 -8.58 -28.47
C THR A 858 20.09 -8.28 -28.54
N VAL A 859 19.61 -7.26 -27.83
CA VAL A 859 18.19 -6.91 -27.73
C VAL A 859 17.86 -5.70 -28.57
N ASN A 860 17.07 -5.91 -29.60
CA ASN A 860 16.51 -4.84 -30.44
C ASN A 860 15.16 -4.38 -29.90
N VAL A 861 15.05 -3.08 -29.60
CA VAL A 861 13.81 -2.46 -29.10
C VAL A 861 13.34 -1.37 -30.07
#